data_134d3a6cf59a97b980c8243ad8890bb9
#
_entry.id   134d3a6cf59a97b980c8243ad8890bb9
#
_cell.length_a   1.000
_cell.length_b   1.000
_cell.length_c   1.000
_cell.angle_alpha   90.00
_cell.angle_beta   90.00
_cell.angle_gamma   90.00
#
_symmetry.space_group_name_H-M   'P 1'
#
loop_
_entity.id
_entity.type
_entity.pdbx_description
1 polymer ?
#
loop_
_entity_poly.entity_id
_entity_poly.type
_entity_poly.pdbx_seq_one_letter_code
_entity_poly.pdbx_strand_id
1 'polypeptide(L)'
;MTLTWHAAEPAAFHDAYVDFAWMLRQRRQPPVGSNVYQPIFVRLVDTDDPHSARRQRKRLKALVETPADPLLMEPFELSVLRRRCRLHDPDAGLPDEYPVYRALGTPDDAFADLFEVLDDGTPVALDPSGVDFDAAESLQPDPGSRRKGKGRPIVAVIDDGIGFLNARFCKAKRRGRGSVLKTRFEAIWLQALERAGPGDRSACLGEVLERRQINALLGREGLNETGEYTTLNARLARADARRSTDFGTSHGTHVLDLAAGSEPDDRDNPARDWPLLGVQLPPQAIADTSGTKFESYLVDAVRWVLRRAEALDRRAPVIINLSLGMLAGPKDGTRFAEYQVAREARFWEQVKGQPVRVVWSFGNDYRKRLVAGLSYPSAKARGDSERGIEWRVQPGDLTESYVEIRAAPGQPLEALEIGVTTPSGLSSGISGLKPGEIRNLTQGDQVVARIYHVPEHRLDPETLQRNFYLLALAPTASLDLEPLVPSGAWHLAFRYEGCAALDLELQVQRDDSLVGYRAGARQSYFESPEGYGWNQEFFDYTQLGPDCAIKYAGSHNALATALTRQVFHVGAVRRDVHDDRLPPSDYCGEGAAWSVPGPTVSTIADRSFLRGGVQGCGTLSGSTRFLNGTSAAAGRLSRALALSSRDLEANATTPHLADFNTQRVSLFPVPVADRARLGSHVVMP
;
A
#
# COMPACT_ATOMS: atom_id res chain seq x y z
N MET A 1 1.53 -32.28 20.79
CA MET A 1 1.36 -31.15 21.72
C MET A 1 -0.09 -30.73 21.66
N THR A 2 -0.72 -30.48 22.81
CA THR A 2 -2.15 -30.13 22.86
C THR A 2 -2.32 -28.64 22.56
N LEU A 3 -3.31 -28.30 21.75
CA LEU A 3 -3.73 -26.92 21.50
C LEU A 3 -4.62 -26.44 22.68
N THR A 4 -4.47 -25.19 23.12
CA THR A 4 -5.26 -24.64 24.23
C THR A 4 -5.56 -23.15 23.99
N TRP A 5 -6.82 -22.74 24.21
CA TRP A 5 -7.24 -21.34 24.21
C TRP A 5 -7.11 -20.72 25.61
N HIS A 6 -6.58 -19.51 25.70
CA HIS A 6 -6.49 -18.75 26.95
C HIS A 6 -6.44 -17.23 26.70
N ALA A 7 -6.75 -16.44 27.73
CA ALA A 7 -6.56 -15.00 27.70
C ALA A 7 -5.07 -14.66 27.59
N ALA A 8 -4.74 -13.52 26.99
CA ALA A 8 -3.39 -13.08 26.77
C ALA A 8 -3.17 -11.63 27.22
N GLU A 9 -1.92 -11.27 27.41
CA GLU A 9 -1.51 -9.89 27.65
C GLU A 9 -1.89 -9.01 26.43
N PRO A 10 -2.07 -7.70 26.65
CA PRO A 10 -2.31 -6.75 25.57
C PRO A 10 -1.26 -6.81 24.46
N ALA A 11 -1.60 -6.33 23.27
CA ALA A 11 -0.68 -6.24 22.14
C ALA A 11 0.50 -5.32 22.45
N ALA A 12 1.68 -5.68 21.95
CA ALA A 12 2.89 -4.86 22.06
C ALA A 12 2.92 -3.69 21.07
N PHE A 13 2.09 -3.73 20.03
CA PHE A 13 1.98 -2.70 18.99
C PHE A 13 0.53 -2.25 18.83
N HIS A 14 0.33 -1.01 18.37
CA HIS A 14 -0.99 -0.48 18.08
C HIS A 14 -1.65 -1.24 16.92
N ASP A 15 -0.86 -1.56 15.87
CA ASP A 15 -1.35 -2.37 14.76
C ASP A 15 -1.30 -3.87 15.11
N ALA A 16 -2.45 -4.52 15.16
CA ALA A 16 -2.56 -5.94 15.52
C ALA A 16 -1.91 -6.88 14.48
N TYR A 17 -1.81 -6.48 13.21
CA TYR A 17 -1.10 -7.24 12.19
C TYR A 17 0.41 -7.18 12.43
N VAL A 18 0.92 -6.00 12.76
CA VAL A 18 2.34 -5.81 13.11
C VAL A 18 2.67 -6.62 14.35
N ASP A 19 1.81 -6.57 15.38
CA ASP A 19 1.98 -7.31 16.64
C ASP A 19 2.11 -8.83 16.37
N PHE A 20 1.14 -9.40 15.64
CA PHE A 20 1.14 -10.83 15.38
C PHE A 20 2.34 -11.27 14.52
N ALA A 21 2.60 -10.55 13.43
CA ALA A 21 3.70 -10.86 12.53
C ALA A 21 5.06 -10.71 13.21
N TRP A 22 5.24 -9.69 14.06
CA TRP A 22 6.46 -9.49 14.82
C TRP A 22 6.69 -10.59 15.86
N MET A 23 5.64 -10.95 16.58
CA MET A 23 5.69 -12.06 17.55
C MET A 23 6.17 -13.36 16.88
N LEU A 24 5.66 -13.69 15.68
CA LEU A 24 6.12 -14.87 14.92
C LEU A 24 7.55 -14.71 14.43
N ARG A 25 7.92 -13.52 13.92
CA ARG A 25 9.27 -13.24 13.42
C ARG A 25 10.34 -13.34 14.50
N GLN A 26 10.07 -12.84 15.71
CA GLN A 26 11.02 -12.93 16.83
C GLN A 26 11.41 -14.38 17.17
N ARG A 27 10.51 -15.32 16.95
CA ARG A 27 10.78 -16.74 17.15
C ARG A 27 11.70 -17.32 16.09
N ARG A 28 11.55 -16.87 14.84
CA ARG A 28 12.31 -17.32 13.68
C ARG A 28 13.71 -16.74 13.66
N GLN A 29 13.83 -15.49 13.95
CA GLN A 29 15.08 -14.73 13.88
C GLN A 29 15.05 -13.65 14.96
N PRO A 30 15.46 -13.94 16.19
CA PRO A 30 15.60 -12.91 17.19
C PRO A 30 16.55 -11.82 16.67
N PRO A 31 16.27 -10.54 16.90
CA PRO A 31 17.11 -9.46 16.40
C PRO A 31 18.53 -9.62 16.97
N VAL A 32 19.50 -9.75 16.06
CA VAL A 32 20.90 -9.80 16.43
C VAL A 32 21.41 -8.35 16.50
N GLY A 33 21.63 -7.86 17.73
CA GLY A 33 22.26 -6.57 17.98
C GLY A 33 21.29 -5.44 18.35
N SER A 34 21.87 -4.29 18.72
CA SER A 34 21.18 -3.11 19.27
C SER A 34 20.56 -2.18 18.24
N ASN A 35 20.58 -2.52 16.93
CA ASN A 35 20.20 -1.60 15.85
C ASN A 35 18.86 -1.96 15.21
N VAL A 36 17.89 -2.36 16.01
CA VAL A 36 16.52 -2.60 15.54
C VAL A 36 15.66 -1.40 15.92
N TYR A 37 15.02 -0.83 14.93
CA TYR A 37 14.16 0.34 15.06
C TYR A 37 12.75 0.01 14.57
N GLN A 38 11.77 0.58 15.22
CA GLN A 38 10.38 0.54 14.82
C GLN A 38 10.05 1.83 14.07
N PRO A 39 9.61 1.76 12.79
CA PRO A 39 9.02 2.92 12.13
C PRO A 39 7.75 3.32 12.88
N ILE A 40 7.63 4.59 13.24
CA ILE A 40 6.41 5.17 13.82
C ILE A 40 6.10 6.48 13.12
N PHE A 41 4.82 6.79 13.02
CA PHE A 41 4.36 8.08 12.53
C PHE A 41 3.80 8.88 13.71
N VAL A 42 4.34 10.07 13.95
CA VAL A 42 4.05 10.84 15.16
C VAL A 42 3.46 12.19 14.84
N ARG A 43 2.58 12.68 15.72
CA ARG A 43 2.07 14.05 15.74
C ARG A 43 2.59 14.76 16.98
N LEU A 44 3.21 15.94 16.80
CA LEU A 44 3.63 16.76 17.93
C LEU A 44 2.44 17.25 18.74
N VAL A 45 2.58 17.21 20.07
CA VAL A 45 1.59 17.80 20.98
C VAL A 45 1.88 19.29 21.24
N ASP A 46 0.95 20.02 21.81
CA ASP A 46 1.06 21.45 22.12
C ASP A 46 1.48 22.32 20.92
N THR A 47 0.84 22.12 19.76
CA THR A 47 1.15 22.84 18.51
C THR A 47 0.12 23.89 18.16
N ASP A 48 -0.81 24.24 19.05
CA ASP A 48 -1.91 25.16 18.80
C ASP A 48 -1.44 26.60 18.52
N ASP A 49 -0.32 27.00 19.10
CA ASP A 49 0.30 28.28 18.83
C ASP A 49 1.67 28.16 18.15
N PRO A 50 2.10 29.12 17.31
CA PRO A 50 3.34 29.04 16.55
C PRO A 50 4.62 28.94 17.41
N HIS A 51 4.62 29.50 18.64
CA HIS A 51 5.78 29.45 19.52
C HIS A 51 5.94 28.07 20.15
N SER A 52 4.86 27.50 20.64
CA SER A 52 4.81 26.14 21.17
C SER A 52 5.15 25.12 20.09
N ALA A 53 4.51 25.20 18.92
CA ALA A 53 4.83 24.35 17.77
C ALA A 53 6.33 24.39 17.42
N ARG A 54 6.93 25.58 17.35
CA ARG A 54 8.35 25.73 17.10
C ARG A 54 9.23 25.16 18.21
N ARG A 55 8.81 25.26 19.46
CA ARG A 55 9.50 24.66 20.60
C ARG A 55 9.51 23.14 20.50
N GLN A 56 8.37 22.53 20.22
CA GLN A 56 8.25 21.08 20.08
C GLN A 56 9.06 20.56 18.87
N ARG A 57 9.01 21.24 17.72
CA ARG A 57 9.88 20.92 16.56
C ARG A 57 11.37 20.96 16.92
N LYS A 58 11.80 21.93 17.72
CA LYS A 58 13.20 22.01 18.16
C LYS A 58 13.57 20.90 19.11
N ARG A 59 12.64 20.45 19.97
CA ARG A 59 12.84 19.29 20.86
C ARG A 59 13.00 18.02 20.02
N LEU A 60 12.08 17.76 19.09
CA LEU A 60 12.19 16.62 18.18
C LEU A 60 13.49 16.66 17.39
N LYS A 61 13.84 17.82 16.82
CA LYS A 61 15.11 18.01 16.09
C LYS A 61 16.33 17.62 16.93
N ALA A 62 16.38 18.07 18.19
CA ALA A 62 17.51 17.76 19.07
C ALA A 62 17.65 16.25 19.32
N LEU A 63 16.54 15.53 19.48
CA LEU A 63 16.54 14.08 19.70
C LEU A 63 17.02 13.31 18.45
N VAL A 64 16.57 13.69 17.25
CA VAL A 64 16.90 12.95 16.01
C VAL A 64 18.27 13.33 15.42
N GLU A 65 18.90 14.41 15.88
CA GLU A 65 20.25 14.84 15.48
C GLU A 65 21.36 14.24 16.35
N THR A 66 21.02 13.58 17.44
CA THR A 66 22.01 13.01 18.37
C THR A 66 22.17 11.51 18.08
N PRO A 67 23.34 11.03 17.60
CA PRO A 67 23.50 9.63 17.14
C PRO A 67 23.29 8.55 18.22
N ALA A 68 23.27 8.92 19.50
CA ALA A 68 23.06 8.01 20.63
C ALA A 68 21.61 7.99 21.13
N ASP A 69 20.74 8.79 20.53
CA ASP A 69 19.36 8.90 20.97
C ASP A 69 18.47 7.77 20.40
N PRO A 70 17.39 7.44 21.08
CA PRO A 70 16.50 6.35 20.68
C PRO A 70 15.64 6.66 19.46
N LEU A 71 15.78 7.85 18.85
CA LEU A 71 15.02 8.27 17.67
C LEU A 71 15.95 8.58 16.50
N LEU A 72 15.54 8.12 15.31
CA LEU A 72 16.16 8.46 14.03
C LEU A 72 15.10 9.03 13.08
N MET A 73 15.53 9.81 12.10
CA MET A 73 14.67 10.35 11.06
C MET A 73 15.39 10.27 9.71
N GLU A 74 14.64 10.01 8.64
CA GLU A 74 15.20 10.09 7.29
C GLU A 74 15.82 11.46 7.02
N PRO A 75 17.01 11.55 6.41
CA PRO A 75 17.67 12.82 6.16
C PRO A 75 16.80 13.86 5.46
N PHE A 76 15.95 13.45 4.50
CA PHE A 76 15.06 14.37 3.80
C PHE A 76 13.98 14.96 4.74
N GLU A 77 13.43 14.18 5.67
CA GLU A 77 12.48 14.67 6.68
C GLU A 77 13.19 15.57 7.71
N LEU A 78 14.39 15.20 8.14
CA LEU A 78 15.19 16.04 9.03
C LEU A 78 15.46 17.41 8.39
N SER A 79 15.72 17.46 7.09
CA SER A 79 15.92 18.75 6.39
C SER A 79 14.65 19.60 6.41
N VAL A 80 13.47 18.97 6.32
CA VAL A 80 12.17 19.65 6.46
C VAL A 80 11.99 20.16 7.89
N LEU A 81 12.20 19.32 8.88
CA LEU A 81 12.11 19.68 10.29
C LEU A 81 13.05 20.84 10.64
N ARG A 82 14.31 20.82 10.16
CA ARG A 82 15.28 21.91 10.32
C ARG A 82 14.76 23.24 9.73
N ARG A 83 14.15 23.22 8.54
CA ARG A 83 13.57 24.41 7.92
C ARG A 83 12.38 24.94 8.72
N ARG A 84 11.49 24.06 9.20
CA ARG A 84 10.31 24.40 10.01
C ARG A 84 10.67 24.93 11.40
N CYS A 85 11.87 24.66 11.89
CA CYS A 85 12.41 25.24 13.13
C CYS A 85 12.83 26.71 12.98
N ARG A 86 12.94 27.27 11.77
CA ARG A 86 13.33 28.68 11.51
C ARG A 86 12.26 29.65 12.00
N LEU A 87 12.59 30.93 12.08
CA LEU A 87 11.64 31.97 12.51
C LEU A 87 10.46 32.08 11.53
N HIS A 88 10.74 31.97 10.24
CA HIS A 88 9.75 31.91 9.18
C HIS A 88 9.70 30.47 8.65
N ASP A 89 8.64 29.76 9.00
CA ASP A 89 8.39 28.40 8.52
C ASP A 89 7.89 28.48 7.06
N PRO A 90 8.65 27.97 6.06
CA PRO A 90 8.21 27.98 4.67
C PRO A 90 7.09 26.96 4.39
N ASP A 91 6.86 26.06 5.33
CA ASP A 91 5.88 25.00 5.30
C ASP A 91 4.73 25.22 6.30
N ALA A 92 4.56 26.47 6.75
CA ALA A 92 3.45 26.84 7.64
C ALA A 92 2.10 26.43 7.02
N GLY A 93 1.25 25.79 7.82
CA GLY A 93 -0.03 25.22 7.37
C GLY A 93 0.04 23.72 7.05
N LEU A 94 1.24 23.10 6.96
CA LEU A 94 1.37 21.66 7.02
C LEU A 94 1.28 21.17 8.47
N PRO A 95 0.68 19.99 8.71
CA PRO A 95 0.62 19.40 10.04
C PRO A 95 2.03 19.18 10.64
N ASP A 96 2.12 19.24 11.97
CA ASP A 96 3.33 18.88 12.70
C ASP A 96 3.39 17.37 12.94
N GLU A 97 3.49 16.64 11.84
CA GLU A 97 3.51 15.19 11.80
C GLU A 97 4.76 14.70 11.05
N TYR A 98 5.39 13.69 11.62
CA TYR A 98 6.69 13.23 11.15
C TYR A 98 6.84 11.71 11.23
N PRO A 99 7.37 11.05 10.18
CA PRO A 99 7.87 9.69 10.30
C PRO A 99 9.20 9.70 11.05
N VAL A 100 9.32 8.80 12.03
CA VAL A 100 10.56 8.60 12.79
C VAL A 100 10.78 7.10 13.02
N TYR A 101 12.00 6.71 13.26
CA TYR A 101 12.38 5.38 13.68
C TYR A 101 12.71 5.40 15.16
N ARG A 102 11.99 4.62 15.97
CA ARG A 102 12.20 4.50 17.41
C ARG A 102 12.98 3.22 17.72
N ALA A 103 14.06 3.32 18.50
CA ALA A 103 14.80 2.14 18.94
C ALA A 103 13.88 1.15 19.65
N LEU A 104 13.91 -0.12 19.26
CA LEU A 104 13.05 -1.14 19.81
C LEU A 104 13.35 -1.32 21.32
N GLY A 105 12.29 -1.38 22.13
CA GLY A 105 12.38 -1.45 23.58
C GLY A 105 12.37 -0.09 24.29
N THR A 106 12.34 1.03 23.55
CA THR A 106 12.02 2.33 24.12
C THR A 106 10.55 2.35 24.57
N PRO A 107 10.24 2.71 25.83
CA PRO A 107 8.86 2.77 26.31
C PRO A 107 7.98 3.70 25.45
N ASP A 108 6.72 3.33 25.24
CA ASP A 108 5.79 4.12 24.43
C ASP A 108 5.53 5.52 24.99
N ASP A 109 5.53 5.65 26.31
CA ASP A 109 5.31 6.90 27.05
C ASP A 109 6.56 7.77 27.19
N ALA A 110 7.74 7.27 26.76
CA ALA A 110 9.02 8.00 26.92
C ALA A 110 8.98 9.41 26.32
N PHE A 111 8.11 9.65 25.35
CA PHE A 111 7.98 10.93 24.63
C PHE A 111 6.54 11.46 24.59
N ALA A 112 5.67 11.02 25.50
CA ALA A 112 4.26 11.43 25.53
C ALA A 112 4.06 12.95 25.69
N ASP A 113 5.03 13.66 26.27
CA ASP A 113 5.04 15.13 26.39
C ASP A 113 5.54 15.85 25.12
N LEU A 114 5.98 15.10 24.11
CA LEU A 114 6.47 15.63 22.83
C LEU A 114 5.56 15.27 21.66
N PHE A 115 5.12 14.01 21.59
CA PHE A 115 4.29 13.54 20.49
C PHE A 115 3.35 12.40 20.90
N GLU A 116 2.28 12.23 20.14
CA GLU A 116 1.44 11.02 20.10
C GLU A 116 1.81 10.17 18.90
N VAL A 117 1.71 8.84 19.03
CA VAL A 117 1.93 7.89 17.93
C VAL A 117 0.61 7.70 17.19
N LEU A 118 0.61 7.96 15.87
CA LEU A 118 -0.55 7.78 15.00
C LEU A 118 -0.56 6.41 14.32
N ASP A 119 0.62 5.84 14.09
CA ASP A 119 0.76 4.54 13.47
C ASP A 119 2.13 3.94 13.81
N ASP A 120 2.21 2.61 13.85
CA ASP A 120 3.44 1.89 14.04
C ASP A 120 3.65 0.80 12.99
N GLY A 121 4.87 0.71 12.47
CA GLY A 121 5.25 -0.25 11.44
C GLY A 121 6.08 -1.41 11.98
N THR A 122 6.33 -2.37 11.11
CA THR A 122 7.17 -3.53 11.43
C THR A 122 8.62 -3.10 11.72
N PRO A 123 9.20 -3.52 12.86
CA PRO A 123 10.58 -3.20 13.18
C PRO A 123 11.59 -3.65 12.12
N VAL A 124 12.58 -2.79 11.86
CA VAL A 124 13.65 -2.99 10.86
C VAL A 124 15.02 -2.81 11.48
N ALA A 125 16.00 -3.56 10.97
CA ALA A 125 17.40 -3.31 11.32
C ALA A 125 17.92 -2.13 10.50
N LEU A 126 18.36 -1.07 11.15
CA LEU A 126 18.97 0.11 10.53
C LEU A 126 20.39 0.29 11.06
N ASP A 127 21.29 0.68 10.18
CA ASP A 127 22.63 1.12 10.55
C ASP A 127 22.77 2.62 10.19
N PRO A 128 22.61 3.52 11.15
CA PRO A 128 22.75 4.95 10.91
C PRO A 128 24.20 5.39 10.67
N SER A 129 25.19 4.51 10.90
CA SER A 129 26.58 4.82 10.62
C SER A 129 26.80 5.02 9.11
N GLY A 130 27.46 6.12 8.74
CA GLY A 130 27.69 6.48 7.35
C GLY A 130 26.47 7.10 6.64
N VAL A 131 25.40 7.44 7.36
CA VAL A 131 24.33 8.30 6.83
C VAL A 131 24.81 9.75 6.93
N ASP A 132 24.82 10.45 5.80
CA ASP A 132 25.08 11.88 5.77
C ASP A 132 23.78 12.65 5.99
N PHE A 133 23.54 13.03 7.25
CA PHE A 133 22.36 13.81 7.63
C PHE A 133 22.42 15.27 7.11
N ASP A 134 23.55 15.73 6.61
CA ASP A 134 23.72 17.06 6.05
C ASP A 134 23.62 17.06 4.51
N ALA A 135 23.90 15.94 3.86
CA ALA A 135 23.70 15.78 2.40
C ALA A 135 22.26 16.02 1.98
N ALA A 136 21.31 15.74 2.86
CA ALA A 136 19.89 15.98 2.61
C ALA A 136 19.47 17.45 2.61
N GLU A 137 20.31 18.39 3.07
CA GLU A 137 20.06 19.81 2.83
C GLU A 137 20.06 20.14 1.32
N SER A 138 20.67 19.31 0.51
CA SER A 138 20.60 19.37 -0.93
C SER A 138 19.60 18.36 -1.52
N LEU A 139 18.32 18.42 -1.19
CA LEU A 139 17.26 17.94 -2.10
C LEU A 139 17.31 18.68 -3.44
N GLN A 140 18.37 19.48 -3.65
CA GLN A 140 18.60 20.26 -4.85
C GLN A 140 18.87 19.30 -6.00
N PRO A 141 18.04 19.35 -7.05
CA PRO A 141 18.30 18.54 -8.24
C PRO A 141 19.68 18.88 -8.80
N ASP A 142 20.32 17.91 -9.47
CA ASP A 142 21.54 18.14 -10.22
C ASP A 142 21.48 19.48 -10.98
N PRO A 143 22.54 20.30 -11.02
CA PRO A 143 22.51 21.63 -11.65
C PRO A 143 21.98 21.65 -13.09
N GLY A 144 22.06 20.53 -13.80
CA GLY A 144 21.45 20.34 -15.13
C GLY A 144 19.97 19.98 -15.12
N SER A 145 19.36 19.67 -13.99
CA SER A 145 17.97 19.22 -13.84
C SER A 145 17.01 20.38 -13.59
N ARG A 146 17.49 21.51 -13.06
CA ARG A 146 16.63 22.69 -12.82
C ARG A 146 16.05 23.20 -14.14
N ARG A 147 14.83 22.77 -14.43
CA ARG A 147 14.07 23.26 -15.58
C ARG A 147 13.23 24.44 -15.16
N LYS A 148 13.62 25.63 -15.58
CA LYS A 148 12.81 26.82 -15.39
C LYS A 148 11.41 26.61 -16.04
N GLY A 149 10.42 26.37 -15.18
CA GLY A 149 9.01 26.65 -15.41
C GLY A 149 8.38 26.17 -16.72
N LYS A 150 8.56 24.89 -17.12
CA LYS A 150 7.84 24.36 -18.29
C LYS A 150 6.53 23.67 -17.95
N GLY A 151 6.16 23.54 -16.65
CA GLY A 151 4.90 22.91 -16.23
C GLY A 151 4.70 21.48 -16.77
N ARG A 152 5.79 20.75 -17.03
CA ARG A 152 5.72 19.36 -17.49
C ARG A 152 5.38 18.48 -16.32
N PRO A 153 4.45 17.51 -16.44
CA PRO A 153 4.11 16.64 -15.35
C PRO A 153 5.33 15.84 -14.89
N ILE A 154 5.47 15.69 -13.59
CA ILE A 154 6.40 14.76 -12.96
C ILE A 154 5.62 13.48 -12.69
N VAL A 155 6.08 12.35 -13.24
CA VAL A 155 5.44 11.05 -13.02
C VAL A 155 6.30 10.27 -12.05
N ALA A 156 5.67 9.86 -10.94
CA ALA A 156 6.29 9.03 -9.93
C ALA A 156 5.62 7.65 -9.88
N VAL A 157 6.42 6.61 -9.65
CA VAL A 157 5.92 5.26 -9.37
C VAL A 157 6.48 4.78 -8.03
N ILE A 158 5.60 4.26 -7.18
CA ILE A 158 5.95 3.60 -5.93
C ILE A 158 5.50 2.15 -6.07
N ASP A 159 6.44 1.22 -6.17
CA ASP A 159 6.15 -0.15 -6.57
C ASP A 159 7.29 -1.11 -6.21
N ASP A 160 7.16 -2.37 -6.62
CA ASP A 160 8.21 -3.39 -6.60
C ASP A 160 8.90 -3.51 -7.97
N GLY A 161 10.20 -3.72 -7.98
CA GLY A 161 10.93 -4.10 -9.17
C GLY A 161 10.91 -3.07 -10.30
N ILE A 162 11.57 -1.94 -10.10
CA ILE A 162 11.68 -0.87 -11.10
C ILE A 162 12.97 -1.03 -11.90
N GLY A 163 12.86 -1.46 -13.16
CA GLY A 163 13.97 -1.58 -14.11
C GLY A 163 14.41 -0.22 -14.66
N PHE A 164 14.98 0.62 -13.82
CA PHE A 164 15.27 2.04 -14.10
C PHE A 164 16.34 2.29 -15.18
N LEU A 165 17.09 1.25 -15.60
CA LEU A 165 18.04 1.31 -16.72
C LEU A 165 17.39 1.06 -18.07
N ASN A 166 16.13 0.58 -18.10
CA ASN A 166 15.41 0.25 -19.34
C ASN A 166 15.35 1.46 -20.27
N ALA A 167 15.67 1.24 -21.55
CA ALA A 167 15.69 2.27 -22.58
C ALA A 167 14.37 3.05 -22.70
N ARG A 168 13.24 2.43 -22.38
CA ARG A 168 11.90 3.06 -22.36
C ARG A 168 11.81 4.26 -21.39
N PHE A 169 12.71 4.35 -20.40
CA PHE A 169 12.79 5.44 -19.43
C PHE A 169 13.95 6.40 -19.72
N CYS A 170 14.52 6.31 -20.91
CA CYS A 170 15.65 7.11 -21.36
C CYS A 170 15.29 7.99 -22.56
N LYS A 171 16.19 8.93 -22.87
CA LYS A 171 16.21 9.72 -24.10
C LYS A 171 17.49 9.44 -24.84
N ALA A 172 17.38 9.27 -26.16
CA ALA A 172 18.56 9.29 -27.00
C ALA A 172 19.06 10.74 -27.18
N LYS A 173 20.34 10.94 -26.86
CA LYS A 173 21.04 12.22 -27.06
C LYS A 173 22.17 12.01 -28.08
N ARG A 174 22.19 12.80 -29.15
CA ARG A 174 23.25 12.73 -30.17
C ARG A 174 24.62 13.01 -29.55
N ARG A 175 25.60 12.15 -29.86
CA ARG A 175 27.01 12.32 -29.50
C ARG A 175 27.88 11.93 -30.72
N GLY A 176 28.40 12.93 -31.41
CA GLY A 176 29.13 12.68 -32.67
C GLY A 176 28.25 12.01 -33.70
N ARG A 177 28.71 10.89 -34.29
CA ARG A 177 27.95 10.07 -35.26
C ARG A 177 26.96 9.08 -34.63
N GLY A 178 26.94 8.93 -33.29
CA GLY A 178 26.05 8.01 -32.59
C GLY A 178 25.07 8.72 -31.62
N SER A 179 24.35 7.93 -30.85
CA SER A 179 23.53 8.41 -29.76
C SER A 179 23.90 7.69 -28.45
N VAL A 180 23.69 8.37 -27.34
CA VAL A 180 23.82 7.81 -26.00
C VAL A 180 22.51 7.95 -25.27
N LEU A 181 22.16 6.95 -24.48
CA LEU A 181 20.98 7.01 -23.63
C LEU A 181 21.25 7.90 -22.41
N LYS A 182 20.28 8.69 -22.04
CA LYS A 182 20.24 9.50 -20.83
C LYS A 182 18.93 9.27 -20.11
N THR A 183 19.01 8.92 -18.83
CA THR A 183 17.84 8.66 -18.04
C THR A 183 16.90 9.87 -17.95
N ARG A 184 15.61 9.60 -17.86
CA ARG A 184 14.56 10.56 -17.47
C ARG A 184 14.35 10.60 -15.96
N PHE A 185 14.82 9.59 -15.23
CA PHE A 185 14.79 9.63 -13.78
C PHE A 185 15.61 10.81 -13.25
N GLU A 186 15.00 11.60 -12.41
CA GLU A 186 15.70 12.60 -11.59
C GLU A 186 16.34 11.93 -10.38
N ALA A 187 15.63 11.00 -9.77
CA ALA A 187 16.13 10.12 -8.73
C ALA A 187 15.26 8.86 -8.59
N ILE A 188 15.82 7.82 -8.00
CA ILE A 188 15.10 6.64 -7.54
C ILE A 188 15.57 6.26 -6.13
N TRP A 189 14.61 6.04 -5.22
CA TRP A 189 14.87 5.55 -3.87
C TRP A 189 14.64 4.04 -3.82
N LEU A 190 15.71 3.31 -3.58
CA LEU A 190 15.72 1.84 -3.50
C LEU A 190 15.64 1.42 -2.03
N GLN A 191 14.45 1.46 -1.44
CA GLN A 191 14.20 1.02 -0.05
C GLN A 191 14.44 -0.48 0.13
N ALA A 192 14.46 -1.24 -0.98
CA ALA A 192 14.81 -2.66 -0.98
C ALA A 192 16.26 -2.96 -0.60
N LEU A 193 17.17 -2.01 -0.73
CA LEU A 193 18.58 -2.18 -0.40
C LEU A 193 18.80 -1.95 1.11
N GLU A 194 18.73 -2.99 1.90
CA GLU A 194 18.92 -2.91 3.35
C GLU A 194 20.36 -2.60 3.77
N ARG A 195 21.34 -2.76 2.86
CA ARG A 195 22.74 -2.39 3.08
C ARG A 195 23.27 -1.56 1.92
N ALA A 196 23.73 -0.36 2.22
CA ALA A 196 24.62 0.38 1.35
C ALA A 196 26.07 -0.10 1.57
N GLY A 197 26.90 -0.01 0.54
CA GLY A 197 28.35 -0.17 0.70
C GLY A 197 28.92 0.97 1.57
N PRO A 198 30.24 0.93 1.89
CA PRO A 198 30.90 2.03 2.59
C PRO A 198 30.79 3.31 1.74
N GLY A 199 30.37 4.40 2.35
CA GLY A 199 30.21 5.71 1.68
C GLY A 199 29.07 6.52 2.28
N ASP A 200 28.99 7.79 1.90
CA ASP A 200 27.96 8.70 2.35
C ASP A 200 26.60 8.29 1.78
N ARG A 201 25.68 7.94 2.66
CA ARG A 201 24.30 7.57 2.34
C ARG A 201 23.36 8.75 2.55
N SER A 202 22.43 8.93 1.62
CA SER A 202 21.42 9.98 1.69
C SER A 202 20.06 9.49 2.26
N ALA A 203 20.00 8.26 2.78
CA ALA A 203 18.83 7.69 3.41
C ALA A 203 19.24 6.74 4.56
N CYS A 204 18.43 6.64 5.60
CA CYS A 204 18.55 5.63 6.66
C CYS A 204 18.11 4.27 6.13
N LEU A 205 17.02 4.23 5.39
CA LEU A 205 16.47 3.04 4.76
C LEU A 205 16.88 2.99 3.28
N GLY A 206 17.66 1.97 2.90
CA GLY A 206 18.04 1.76 1.52
C GLY A 206 19.02 2.78 0.95
N GLU A 207 18.87 3.11 -0.32
CA GLU A 207 19.74 4.04 -1.05
C GLU A 207 18.98 4.85 -2.09
N VAL A 208 19.36 6.10 -2.27
CA VAL A 208 18.86 6.96 -3.35
C VAL A 208 19.91 7.04 -4.46
N LEU A 209 19.52 6.68 -5.68
CA LEU A 209 20.33 6.90 -6.87
C LEU A 209 19.85 8.16 -7.59
N GLU A 210 20.75 9.14 -7.68
CA GLU A 210 20.51 10.39 -8.41
C GLU A 210 20.71 10.21 -9.92
N ARG A 211 20.14 11.11 -10.72
CA ARG A 211 20.28 11.13 -12.20
C ARG A 211 21.73 10.92 -12.65
N ARG A 212 22.70 11.55 -11.96
CA ARG A 212 24.12 11.43 -12.31
C ARG A 212 24.62 10.00 -12.18
N GLN A 213 24.25 9.32 -11.09
CA GLN A 213 24.65 7.93 -10.83
C GLN A 213 24.01 6.98 -11.85
N ILE A 214 22.70 7.14 -12.14
CA ILE A 214 22.01 6.35 -13.15
C ILE A 214 22.66 6.58 -14.54
N ASN A 215 22.97 7.82 -14.91
CA ASN A 215 23.64 8.12 -16.17
C ASN A 215 25.07 7.56 -16.24
N ALA A 216 25.77 7.41 -15.10
CA ALA A 216 27.07 6.76 -15.06
C ALA A 216 26.95 5.26 -15.37
N LEU A 217 25.93 4.59 -14.82
CA LEU A 217 25.62 3.19 -15.15
C LEU A 217 25.29 3.03 -16.66
N LEU A 218 24.39 3.85 -17.18
CA LEU A 218 24.01 3.85 -18.61
C LEU A 218 25.16 4.17 -19.56
N GLY A 219 26.19 4.87 -19.08
CA GLY A 219 27.35 5.26 -19.87
C GLY A 219 28.46 4.21 -19.93
N ARG A 220 28.34 3.08 -19.26
CA ARG A 220 29.31 2.00 -19.28
C ARG A 220 29.37 1.37 -20.66
N GLU A 221 30.56 1.11 -21.16
CA GLU A 221 30.73 0.41 -22.43
C GLU A 221 30.25 -1.02 -22.29
N GLY A 222 29.43 -1.48 -23.25
CA GLY A 222 28.84 -2.82 -23.18
C GLY A 222 27.88 -3.04 -22.02
N LEU A 223 27.08 -2.02 -21.66
CA LEU A 223 26.09 -2.10 -20.56
C LEU A 223 25.35 -3.43 -20.55
N ASN A 224 25.47 -4.16 -19.47
CA ASN A 224 24.72 -5.37 -19.17
C ASN A 224 23.71 -5.07 -18.06
N GLU A 225 22.47 -4.73 -18.41
CA GLU A 225 21.40 -4.40 -17.46
C GLU A 225 21.20 -5.51 -16.43
N THR A 226 21.21 -6.78 -16.85
CA THR A 226 21.10 -7.92 -15.93
C THR A 226 22.23 -7.92 -14.90
N GLY A 227 23.48 -7.72 -15.34
CA GLY A 227 24.64 -7.67 -14.45
C GLY A 227 24.57 -6.52 -13.45
N GLU A 228 24.09 -5.33 -13.89
CA GLU A 228 23.90 -4.19 -13.00
C GLU A 228 22.82 -4.46 -11.94
N TYR A 229 21.65 -5.02 -12.33
CA TYR A 229 20.61 -5.39 -11.36
C TYR A 229 21.06 -6.49 -10.42
N THR A 230 21.79 -7.51 -10.90
CA THR A 230 22.35 -8.55 -10.04
C THR A 230 23.33 -7.97 -9.03
N THR A 231 24.16 -7.01 -9.43
CA THR A 231 25.11 -6.32 -8.53
C THR A 231 24.37 -5.52 -7.46
N LEU A 232 23.31 -4.79 -7.84
CA LEU A 232 22.48 -4.06 -6.88
C LEU A 232 21.75 -5.01 -5.93
N ASN A 233 21.14 -6.07 -6.46
CA ASN A 233 20.37 -7.04 -5.67
C ASN A 233 21.26 -7.87 -4.72
N ALA A 234 22.56 -8.03 -5.02
CA ALA A 234 23.52 -8.65 -4.11
C ALA A 234 23.72 -7.84 -2.81
N ARG A 235 23.29 -6.58 -2.80
CA ARG A 235 23.33 -5.70 -1.63
C ARG A 235 22.11 -5.81 -0.72
N LEU A 236 21.12 -6.62 -1.07
CA LEU A 236 20.01 -6.94 -0.17
C LEU A 236 20.54 -7.73 1.03
N ALA A 237 20.16 -7.32 2.23
CA ALA A 237 20.68 -7.91 3.47
C ALA A 237 20.30 -9.39 3.63
N ARG A 238 19.17 -9.80 3.09
CA ARG A 238 18.65 -11.17 3.17
C ARG A 238 18.91 -11.90 1.87
N ALA A 239 19.58 -13.03 1.97
CA ALA A 239 19.85 -13.90 0.81
C ALA A 239 18.59 -14.47 0.15
N ASP A 240 17.51 -14.65 0.95
CA ASP A 240 16.20 -15.11 0.52
C ASP A 240 15.28 -13.97 0.05
N ALA A 241 15.73 -12.71 0.19
CA ALA A 241 14.98 -11.56 -0.26
C ALA A 241 14.75 -11.63 -1.76
N ARG A 242 13.51 -11.29 -2.15
CA ARG A 242 13.18 -11.27 -3.56
C ARG A 242 13.93 -10.18 -4.31
N ARG A 243 14.39 -10.55 -5.46
CA ARG A 243 15.14 -9.74 -6.40
C ARG A 243 14.32 -9.54 -7.67
N SER A 244 13.31 -8.69 -7.57
CA SER A 244 12.29 -8.54 -8.62
C SER A 244 12.87 -8.16 -9.99
N THR A 245 13.96 -7.39 -10.01
CA THR A 245 14.65 -7.00 -11.25
C THR A 245 15.53 -8.10 -11.85
N ASP A 246 15.73 -9.24 -11.19
CA ASP A 246 16.38 -10.42 -11.78
C ASP A 246 15.43 -11.18 -12.73
N PHE A 247 14.14 -10.88 -12.71
CA PHE A 247 13.16 -11.56 -13.55
C PHE A 247 12.88 -10.76 -14.83
N GLY A 248 12.55 -11.46 -15.90
CA GLY A 248 12.18 -10.84 -17.19
C GLY A 248 10.90 -10.00 -17.14
N THR A 249 10.12 -10.12 -16.06
CA THR A 249 8.96 -9.30 -15.77
C THR A 249 9.07 -8.78 -14.35
N SER A 250 9.10 -7.47 -14.18
CA SER A 250 8.99 -6.81 -12.88
C SER A 250 7.80 -5.87 -12.91
N HIS A 251 7.01 -5.88 -11.83
CA HIS A 251 5.71 -5.23 -11.77
C HIS A 251 5.82 -3.72 -11.98
N GLY A 252 6.66 -3.05 -11.18
CA GLY A 252 6.83 -1.59 -11.26
C GLY A 252 7.41 -1.11 -12.60
N THR A 253 8.25 -1.93 -13.28
CA THR A 253 8.75 -1.59 -14.60
C THR A 253 7.61 -1.54 -15.63
N HIS A 254 6.75 -2.56 -15.63
CA HIS A 254 5.61 -2.61 -16.55
C HIS A 254 4.63 -1.47 -16.31
N VAL A 255 4.27 -1.23 -15.06
CA VAL A 255 3.36 -0.16 -14.66
C VAL A 255 3.92 1.21 -15.05
N LEU A 256 5.22 1.44 -14.81
CA LEU A 256 5.87 2.69 -15.21
C LEU A 256 5.90 2.88 -16.73
N ASP A 257 6.09 1.80 -17.50
CA ASP A 257 6.01 1.90 -18.98
C ASP A 257 4.62 2.32 -19.44
N LEU A 258 3.57 1.75 -18.86
CA LEU A 258 2.20 2.16 -19.15
C LEU A 258 1.94 3.62 -18.76
N ALA A 259 2.49 4.07 -17.63
CA ALA A 259 2.33 5.44 -17.13
C ALA A 259 3.13 6.47 -17.93
N ALA A 260 4.38 6.16 -18.24
CA ALA A 260 5.32 7.15 -18.78
C ALA A 260 6.35 6.60 -19.78
N GLY A 261 6.22 5.35 -20.24
CA GLY A 261 7.17 4.77 -21.19
C GLY A 261 7.15 5.48 -22.55
N SER A 262 8.30 5.55 -23.19
CA SER A 262 8.47 6.12 -24.53
C SER A 262 9.70 5.51 -25.19
N GLU A 263 9.67 5.31 -26.50
CA GLU A 263 10.90 5.02 -27.22
C GLU A 263 11.88 6.20 -27.09
N PRO A 264 13.17 5.93 -26.91
CA PRO A 264 14.17 6.98 -26.66
C PRO A 264 14.24 8.05 -27.76
N ASP A 265 13.97 7.64 -29.03
CA ASP A 265 14.02 8.50 -30.22
C ASP A 265 12.67 9.06 -30.63
N ASP A 266 11.57 8.61 -30.03
CA ASP A 266 10.21 9.06 -30.35
C ASP A 266 10.01 10.51 -29.86
N ARG A 267 10.07 11.46 -30.81
CA ARG A 267 9.93 12.89 -30.50
C ARG A 267 8.48 13.33 -30.41
N ASP A 268 7.57 12.54 -30.95
CA ASP A 268 6.15 12.88 -31.02
C ASP A 268 5.43 12.46 -29.73
N ASN A 269 6.02 11.52 -28.96
CA ASN A 269 5.49 11.09 -27.67
C ASN A 269 5.80 12.11 -26.56
N PRO A 270 4.80 12.79 -26.01
CA PRO A 270 5.02 13.79 -24.97
C PRO A 270 5.65 13.21 -23.69
N ALA A 271 5.42 11.93 -23.40
CA ALA A 271 5.98 11.26 -22.24
C ALA A 271 7.52 11.21 -22.27
N ARG A 272 8.13 11.27 -23.46
CA ARG A 272 9.58 11.32 -23.64
C ARG A 272 10.25 12.44 -22.81
N ASP A 273 9.51 13.49 -22.54
CA ASP A 273 10.05 14.66 -21.84
C ASP A 273 9.65 14.78 -20.37
N TRP A 274 8.84 13.88 -19.86
CA TRP A 274 8.42 13.90 -18.46
C TRP A 274 9.55 13.44 -17.54
N PRO A 275 9.88 14.23 -16.49
CA PRO A 275 10.75 13.77 -15.41
C PRO A 275 10.12 12.58 -14.68
N LEU A 276 10.94 11.63 -14.28
CA LEU A 276 10.52 10.45 -13.54
C LEU A 276 11.11 10.47 -12.12
N LEU A 277 10.31 10.03 -11.16
CA LEU A 277 10.73 9.65 -9.82
C LEU A 277 10.33 8.20 -9.57
N GLY A 278 11.15 7.46 -8.85
CA GLY A 278 10.85 6.09 -8.49
C GLY A 278 11.08 5.83 -7.01
N VAL A 279 10.22 5.01 -6.40
CA VAL A 279 10.50 4.40 -5.10
C VAL A 279 10.23 2.92 -5.22
N GLN A 280 11.27 2.11 -4.99
CA GLN A 280 11.14 0.67 -4.91
C GLN A 280 11.04 0.26 -3.45
N LEU A 281 9.87 -0.24 -3.07
CA LEU A 281 9.57 -0.66 -1.70
C LEU A 281 10.43 -1.87 -1.28
N PRO A 282 10.64 -2.08 0.03
CA PRO A 282 11.45 -3.18 0.51
C PRO A 282 10.73 -4.53 0.34
N PRO A 283 11.49 -5.64 0.12
CA PRO A 283 10.90 -6.95 -0.16
C PRO A 283 9.96 -7.46 0.94
N GLN A 284 10.24 -7.14 2.20
CA GLN A 284 9.39 -7.52 3.32
C GLN A 284 8.02 -6.84 3.31
N ALA A 285 7.96 -5.59 2.83
CA ALA A 285 6.70 -4.88 2.65
C ALA A 285 5.87 -5.46 1.50
N ILE A 286 6.55 -5.82 0.40
CA ILE A 286 5.88 -6.39 -0.79
C ILE A 286 5.46 -7.84 -0.56
N ALA A 287 6.19 -8.60 0.25
CA ALA A 287 5.82 -9.98 0.59
C ALA A 287 4.52 -10.04 1.41
N ASP A 288 4.17 -8.96 2.10
CA ASP A 288 2.90 -8.83 2.79
C ASP A 288 1.80 -8.40 1.83
N THR A 289 1.07 -9.36 1.31
CA THR A 289 -0.03 -9.10 0.36
C THR A 289 -1.29 -8.56 1.03
N SER A 290 -1.42 -8.64 2.37
CA SER A 290 -2.47 -7.96 3.13
C SER A 290 -2.30 -6.43 3.06
N GLY A 291 -1.06 -5.97 2.94
CA GLY A 291 -0.69 -4.57 2.72
C GLY A 291 -0.53 -3.77 4.01
N THR A 292 -0.51 -4.41 5.17
CA THR A 292 -0.41 -3.72 6.46
C THR A 292 1.03 -3.40 6.85
N LYS A 293 1.99 -4.22 6.42
CA LYS A 293 3.41 -4.03 6.73
C LYS A 293 4.09 -2.95 5.87
N PHE A 294 3.45 -2.46 4.81
CA PHE A 294 4.07 -1.45 3.95
C PHE A 294 3.61 -0.01 4.19
N GLU A 295 2.65 0.21 5.09
CA GLU A 295 2.00 1.52 5.28
C GLU A 295 3.00 2.64 5.57
N SER A 296 3.89 2.46 6.54
CA SER A 296 4.91 3.46 6.86
C SER A 296 5.88 3.70 5.70
N TYR A 297 6.33 2.65 5.01
CA TYR A 297 7.19 2.79 3.83
C TYR A 297 6.52 3.55 2.68
N LEU A 298 5.20 3.33 2.50
CA LEU A 298 4.41 4.01 1.48
C LEU A 298 4.26 5.49 1.79
N VAL A 299 3.95 5.84 3.03
CA VAL A 299 3.78 7.24 3.45
C VAL A 299 5.10 7.99 3.28
N ASP A 300 6.22 7.41 3.71
CA ASP A 300 7.56 7.97 3.51
C ASP A 300 7.89 8.17 2.03
N ALA A 301 7.54 7.19 1.19
CA ALA A 301 7.75 7.25 -0.25
C ALA A 301 6.96 8.41 -0.89
N VAL A 302 5.69 8.59 -0.52
CA VAL A 302 4.85 9.70 -1.01
C VAL A 302 5.44 11.04 -0.58
N ARG A 303 5.82 11.19 0.67
CA ARG A 303 6.45 12.43 1.19
C ARG A 303 7.75 12.73 0.46
N TRP A 304 8.61 11.74 0.26
CA TRP A 304 9.86 11.89 -0.49
C TRP A 304 9.59 12.34 -1.93
N VAL A 305 8.64 11.70 -2.64
CA VAL A 305 8.26 12.10 -4.01
C VAL A 305 7.81 13.55 -4.06
N LEU A 306 6.93 13.97 -3.14
CA LEU A 306 6.41 15.34 -3.11
C LEU A 306 7.54 16.36 -2.88
N ARG A 307 8.46 16.09 -1.95
CA ARG A 307 9.62 16.96 -1.69
C ARG A 307 10.57 17.05 -2.87
N ARG A 308 10.84 15.93 -3.54
CA ARG A 308 11.66 15.90 -4.75
C ARG A 308 11.01 16.65 -5.90
N ALA A 309 9.71 16.49 -6.07
CA ALA A 309 8.95 17.18 -7.11
C ALA A 309 8.98 18.72 -6.91
N GLU A 310 8.78 19.19 -5.66
CA GLU A 310 8.90 20.60 -5.33
C GLU A 310 10.28 21.16 -5.69
N ALA A 311 11.35 20.43 -5.35
CA ALA A 311 12.72 20.84 -5.65
C ALA A 311 13.02 20.90 -7.15
N LEU A 312 12.37 20.04 -7.95
CA LEU A 312 12.52 20.01 -9.41
C LEU A 312 11.80 21.17 -10.10
N ASP A 313 10.51 21.31 -9.85
CA ASP A 313 9.65 22.35 -10.40
C ASP A 313 8.36 22.51 -9.56
N ARG A 314 8.28 23.56 -8.77
CA ARG A 314 7.13 23.87 -7.90
C ARG A 314 5.79 24.05 -8.61
N ARG A 315 5.80 24.23 -9.93
CA ARG A 315 4.59 24.44 -10.72
C ARG A 315 4.19 23.20 -11.52
N ALA A 316 5.06 22.20 -11.56
CA ALA A 316 4.77 20.98 -12.31
C ALA A 316 3.72 20.14 -11.59
N PRO A 317 2.66 19.70 -12.27
CA PRO A 317 1.77 18.69 -11.72
C PRO A 317 2.53 17.40 -11.37
N VAL A 318 2.19 16.79 -10.25
CA VAL A 318 2.78 15.53 -9.78
C VAL A 318 1.74 14.43 -9.89
N ILE A 319 2.06 13.39 -10.66
CA ILE A 319 1.22 12.21 -10.82
C ILE A 319 1.93 11.05 -10.15
N ILE A 320 1.37 10.55 -9.04
CA ILE A 320 1.93 9.45 -8.27
C ILE A 320 1.11 8.20 -8.55
N ASN A 321 1.74 7.16 -9.07
CA ASN A 321 1.13 5.86 -9.29
C ASN A 321 1.41 4.93 -8.09
N LEU A 322 0.35 4.37 -7.52
CA LEU A 322 0.34 3.35 -6.48
C LEU A 322 -0.39 2.12 -7.02
N SER A 323 0.36 1.17 -7.55
CA SER A 323 -0.21 -0.05 -8.13
C SER A 323 -0.17 -1.24 -7.17
N LEU A 324 -0.01 -0.97 -5.91
CA LEU A 324 -0.12 -1.89 -4.79
C LEU A 324 -1.40 -1.58 -4.01
N GLY A 325 -1.91 -2.55 -3.31
CA GLY A 325 -3.11 -2.35 -2.52
C GLY A 325 -3.10 -3.18 -1.26
N MET A 326 -3.91 -2.77 -0.30
CA MET A 326 -4.18 -3.50 0.93
C MET A 326 -5.67 -3.81 1.01
N LEU A 327 -5.98 -5.03 1.40
CA LEU A 327 -7.35 -5.42 1.69
C LEU A 327 -7.75 -5.07 3.12
N ALA A 328 -6.77 -4.99 4.02
CA ALA A 328 -7.00 -4.65 5.42
C ALA A 328 -7.64 -3.27 5.57
N GLY A 329 -8.57 -3.17 6.52
CA GLY A 329 -9.22 -1.93 6.87
C GLY A 329 -10.65 -1.77 6.37
N PRO A 330 -11.33 -0.71 6.84
CA PRO A 330 -12.79 -0.56 6.73
C PRO A 330 -13.28 -0.02 5.39
N LYS A 331 -12.40 0.27 4.43
CA LYS A 331 -12.72 0.85 3.11
C LYS A 331 -13.42 2.22 3.17
N ASP A 332 -13.21 2.97 4.22
CA ASP A 332 -13.86 4.25 4.50
C ASP A 332 -12.87 5.42 4.62
N GLY A 333 -11.60 5.18 4.29
CA GLY A 333 -10.54 6.18 4.36
C GLY A 333 -9.93 6.37 5.75
N THR A 334 -10.30 5.53 6.72
CA THR A 334 -9.76 5.60 8.09
C THR A 334 -8.62 4.61 8.35
N ARG A 335 -8.20 3.82 7.37
CA ARG A 335 -6.93 3.09 7.47
C ARG A 335 -5.77 4.08 7.32
N PHE A 336 -4.73 3.95 8.13
CA PHE A 336 -3.68 4.95 8.28
C PHE A 336 -3.06 5.38 6.94
N ALA A 337 -2.60 4.45 6.11
CA ALA A 337 -1.95 4.81 4.84
C ALA A 337 -2.89 5.53 3.87
N GLU A 338 -4.17 5.11 3.78
CA GLU A 338 -5.16 5.82 2.94
C GLU A 338 -5.38 7.24 3.41
N TYR A 339 -5.65 7.40 4.70
CA TYR A 339 -5.85 8.68 5.35
C TYR A 339 -4.63 9.58 5.12
N GLN A 340 -3.44 9.09 5.40
CA GLN A 340 -2.23 9.90 5.34
C GLN A 340 -1.83 10.27 3.92
N VAL A 341 -1.90 9.35 2.95
CA VAL A 341 -1.60 9.64 1.54
C VAL A 341 -2.54 10.70 0.97
N ALA A 342 -3.83 10.58 1.26
CA ALA A 342 -4.81 11.55 0.79
C ALA A 342 -4.61 12.93 1.44
N ARG A 343 -4.33 12.94 2.73
CA ARG A 343 -4.09 14.16 3.50
C ARG A 343 -2.82 14.87 3.03
N GLU A 344 -1.73 14.14 2.81
CA GLU A 344 -0.48 14.68 2.25
C GLU A 344 -0.74 15.31 0.87
N ALA A 345 -1.41 14.59 -0.03
CA ALA A 345 -1.71 15.10 -1.36
C ALA A 345 -2.56 16.37 -1.32
N ARG A 346 -3.60 16.38 -0.46
CA ARG A 346 -4.48 17.53 -0.29
C ARG A 346 -3.77 18.75 0.30
N PHE A 347 -3.06 18.58 1.42
CA PHE A 347 -2.35 19.68 2.06
C PHE A 347 -1.22 20.21 1.19
N TRP A 348 -0.50 19.33 0.48
CA TRP A 348 0.52 19.74 -0.47
C TRP A 348 -0.03 20.67 -1.55
N GLU A 349 -1.13 20.27 -2.17
CA GLU A 349 -1.80 21.08 -3.19
C GLU A 349 -2.30 22.39 -2.60
N GLN A 350 -2.95 22.37 -1.41
CA GLN A 350 -3.51 23.55 -0.77
C GLN A 350 -2.45 24.53 -0.26
N VAL A 351 -1.37 24.03 0.36
CA VAL A 351 -0.33 24.86 0.98
C VAL A 351 0.74 25.27 -0.01
N LYS A 352 1.16 24.35 -0.90
CA LYS A 352 2.23 24.61 -1.87
C LYS A 352 1.72 25.12 -3.23
N GLY A 353 0.45 24.96 -3.51
CA GLY A 353 -0.16 25.30 -4.79
C GLY A 353 0.34 24.44 -5.95
N GLN A 354 0.91 23.28 -5.68
CA GLN A 354 1.39 22.33 -6.68
C GLN A 354 0.35 21.23 -6.90
N PRO A 355 -0.21 21.08 -8.12
CA PRO A 355 -1.23 20.06 -8.36
C PRO A 355 -0.69 18.65 -8.13
N VAL A 356 -1.39 17.84 -7.34
CA VAL A 356 -1.03 16.45 -7.04
C VAL A 356 -2.20 15.53 -7.40
N ARG A 357 -1.90 14.43 -8.09
CA ARG A 357 -2.86 13.34 -8.34
C ARG A 357 -2.21 12.01 -7.98
N VAL A 358 -2.86 11.29 -7.09
CA VAL A 358 -2.48 9.94 -6.71
C VAL A 358 -3.41 8.97 -7.44
N VAL A 359 -2.84 8.02 -8.16
CA VAL A 359 -3.59 6.99 -8.89
C VAL A 359 -3.36 5.67 -8.19
N TRP A 360 -4.41 5.11 -7.61
CA TRP A 360 -4.36 3.89 -6.80
C TRP A 360 -5.16 2.77 -7.45
N SER A 361 -4.61 1.57 -7.54
CA SER A 361 -5.31 0.40 -8.07
C SER A 361 -6.46 -0.01 -7.15
N PHE A 362 -7.63 -0.38 -7.73
CA PHE A 362 -8.84 -0.64 -6.95
C PHE A 362 -8.91 -2.05 -6.35
N GLY A 363 -8.28 -3.05 -6.97
CA GLY A 363 -8.22 -4.43 -6.49
C GLY A 363 -8.56 -5.47 -7.54
N ASN A 364 -8.09 -6.70 -7.28
CA ASN A 364 -8.14 -7.81 -8.25
C ASN A 364 -8.79 -9.09 -7.68
N ASP A 365 -9.58 -8.97 -6.61
CA ASP A 365 -9.96 -10.13 -5.79
C ASP A 365 -11.48 -10.42 -5.82
N TYR A 366 -12.19 -9.92 -6.83
CA TYR A 366 -13.66 -9.94 -6.95
C TYR A 366 -14.31 -11.30 -6.68
N ARG A 367 -13.76 -12.40 -7.24
CA ARG A 367 -14.31 -13.75 -7.13
C ARG A 367 -13.55 -14.67 -6.17
N LYS A 368 -12.59 -14.15 -5.41
CA LYS A 368 -11.74 -14.98 -4.55
C LYS A 368 -12.40 -15.45 -3.26
N ARG A 369 -13.67 -15.11 -3.02
CA ARG A 369 -14.42 -15.48 -1.80
C ARG A 369 -13.78 -14.92 -0.51
N LEU A 370 -13.26 -13.69 -0.58
CA LEU A 370 -12.58 -13.06 0.54
C LEU A 370 -13.52 -12.23 1.43
N VAL A 371 -14.73 -11.96 0.97
CA VAL A 371 -15.68 -11.12 1.69
C VAL A 371 -16.96 -11.91 1.98
N ALA A 372 -17.45 -11.79 3.22
CA ALA A 372 -18.74 -12.33 3.62
C ALA A 372 -19.53 -11.29 4.43
N GLY A 373 -20.86 -11.35 4.31
CA GLY A 373 -21.78 -10.52 5.08
C GLY A 373 -22.70 -11.35 5.95
N LEU A 374 -22.85 -10.96 7.21
CA LEU A 374 -23.82 -11.56 8.14
C LEU A 374 -24.73 -10.47 8.70
N SER A 375 -26.04 -10.70 8.71
CA SER A 375 -27.01 -9.71 9.16
C SER A 375 -27.86 -10.25 10.30
N TYR A 376 -28.05 -9.43 11.32
CA TYR A 376 -28.96 -9.69 12.44
C TYR A 376 -30.07 -8.64 12.42
N PRO A 377 -31.31 -9.02 12.24
CA PRO A 377 -32.44 -8.10 12.39
C PRO A 377 -32.55 -7.62 13.84
N SER A 378 -33.31 -6.55 14.07
CA SER A 378 -33.58 -6.10 15.45
C SER A 378 -34.21 -7.22 16.32
N ALA A 379 -34.02 -7.14 17.64
CA ALA A 379 -34.43 -8.20 18.57
C ALA A 379 -35.89 -8.62 18.42
N LYS A 380 -36.80 -7.70 18.06
CA LYS A 380 -38.21 -7.98 17.81
C LYS A 380 -38.47 -8.91 16.61
N ALA A 381 -37.55 -8.95 15.64
CA ALA A 381 -37.67 -9.74 14.41
C ALA A 381 -36.67 -10.91 14.35
N ARG A 382 -35.83 -11.05 15.38
CA ARG A 382 -34.77 -12.06 15.42
C ARG A 382 -35.33 -13.42 15.86
N GLY A 383 -35.07 -14.45 15.05
CA GLY A 383 -35.37 -15.84 15.42
C GLY A 383 -34.17 -16.48 16.13
N ASP A 384 -33.02 -16.56 15.44
CA ASP A 384 -31.78 -17.14 15.95
C ASP A 384 -30.72 -16.03 16.12
N SER A 385 -30.07 -16.04 17.27
CA SER A 385 -29.02 -15.06 17.61
C SER A 385 -27.62 -15.48 17.14
N GLU A 386 -27.46 -16.73 16.67
CA GLU A 386 -26.20 -17.28 16.23
C GLU A 386 -26.13 -17.36 14.69
N ARG A 387 -24.97 -16.97 14.13
CA ARG A 387 -24.60 -17.11 12.72
C ARG A 387 -23.19 -17.66 12.65
N GLY A 388 -22.86 -18.34 11.57
CA GLY A 388 -21.52 -18.88 11.36
C GLY A 388 -21.09 -18.87 9.90
N ILE A 389 -19.80 -19.00 9.69
CA ILE A 389 -19.20 -19.19 8.37
C ILE A 389 -17.90 -20.01 8.49
N GLU A 390 -17.65 -20.81 7.47
CA GLU A 390 -16.41 -21.56 7.36
C GLU A 390 -15.32 -20.73 6.69
N TRP A 391 -14.15 -20.67 7.31
CA TRP A 391 -12.94 -20.12 6.75
C TRP A 391 -11.97 -21.23 6.40
N ARG A 392 -11.75 -21.44 5.10
CA ARG A 392 -10.82 -22.47 4.58
C ARG A 392 -9.40 -21.94 4.59
N VAL A 393 -8.56 -22.50 5.47
CA VAL A 393 -7.12 -22.23 5.55
C VAL A 393 -6.36 -23.34 4.82
N GLN A 394 -5.51 -22.96 3.88
CA GLN A 394 -4.87 -23.89 2.95
C GLN A 394 -3.72 -24.68 3.61
N PRO A 395 -3.53 -25.95 3.24
CA PRO A 395 -2.34 -26.70 3.63
C PRO A 395 -1.11 -26.21 2.86
N GLY A 396 0.05 -26.24 3.52
CA GLY A 396 1.33 -25.87 2.89
C GLY A 396 1.49 -24.36 2.69
N ASP A 397 0.78 -23.55 3.46
CA ASP A 397 0.93 -22.11 3.52
C ASP A 397 2.07 -21.73 4.45
N LEU A 398 3.03 -20.96 3.95
CA LEU A 398 4.21 -20.49 4.69
C LEU A 398 4.03 -19.08 5.28
N THR A 399 2.84 -18.49 5.10
CA THR A 399 2.52 -17.12 5.53
C THR A 399 1.38 -17.09 6.54
N GLU A 400 1.22 -15.97 7.21
CA GLU A 400 0.14 -15.74 8.17
C GLU A 400 -1.18 -15.54 7.42
N SER A 401 -2.29 -16.02 7.96
CA SER A 401 -3.63 -15.78 7.44
C SER A 401 -4.45 -14.92 8.41
N TYR A 402 -5.27 -14.00 7.88
CA TYR A 402 -6.03 -13.05 8.69
C TYR A 402 -7.48 -12.90 8.22
N VAL A 403 -8.39 -12.71 9.20
CA VAL A 403 -9.78 -12.29 8.95
C VAL A 403 -10.12 -11.09 9.84
N GLU A 404 -10.58 -10.01 9.23
CA GLU A 404 -11.22 -8.90 9.93
C GLU A 404 -12.73 -9.11 10.03
N ILE A 405 -13.32 -8.69 11.15
CA ILE A 405 -14.77 -8.67 11.36
C ILE A 405 -15.15 -7.25 11.79
N ARG A 406 -15.99 -6.59 11.02
CA ARG A 406 -16.40 -5.19 11.21
C ARG A 406 -17.90 -5.05 11.19
N ALA A 407 -18.42 -4.13 12.01
CA ALA A 407 -19.83 -3.72 11.95
C ALA A 407 -20.02 -2.59 10.94
N ALA A 408 -21.21 -2.46 10.39
CA ALA A 408 -21.62 -1.31 9.61
C ALA A 408 -21.44 0.02 10.38
N PRO A 409 -21.21 1.15 9.71
CA PRO A 409 -21.05 2.45 10.37
C PRO A 409 -22.21 2.77 11.32
N GLY A 410 -21.86 3.20 12.54
CA GLY A 410 -22.83 3.53 13.58
C GLY A 410 -23.45 2.33 14.30
N GLN A 411 -23.02 1.11 13.98
CA GLN A 411 -23.45 -0.10 14.66
C GLN A 411 -22.33 -0.61 15.59
N PRO A 412 -22.61 -0.76 16.89
CA PRO A 412 -21.59 -1.14 17.87
C PRO A 412 -21.35 -2.65 17.90
N LEU A 413 -20.13 -3.05 18.24
CA LEU A 413 -19.72 -4.45 18.39
C LEU A 413 -19.84 -4.99 19.84
N GLU A 414 -20.21 -4.18 20.81
CA GLU A 414 -20.14 -4.52 22.24
C GLU A 414 -21.03 -5.72 22.63
N ALA A 415 -22.14 -5.89 21.92
CA ALA A 415 -23.04 -7.02 22.18
C ALA A 415 -22.77 -8.24 21.26
N LEU A 416 -21.68 -8.20 20.49
CA LEU A 416 -21.23 -9.29 19.65
C LEU A 416 -20.28 -10.20 20.41
N GLU A 417 -20.60 -11.48 20.43
CA GLU A 417 -19.71 -12.52 20.93
C GLU A 417 -19.16 -13.33 19.74
N ILE A 418 -17.88 -13.67 19.82
CA ILE A 418 -17.18 -14.43 18.78
C ILE A 418 -16.66 -15.75 19.35
N GLY A 419 -16.79 -16.81 18.57
CA GLY A 419 -16.20 -18.12 18.82
C GLY A 419 -15.45 -18.63 17.60
N VAL A 420 -14.35 -19.31 17.83
CA VAL A 420 -13.52 -19.90 16.78
C VAL A 420 -13.29 -21.37 17.08
N THR A 421 -13.65 -22.23 16.14
CA THR A 421 -13.41 -23.68 16.26
C THR A 421 -12.42 -24.11 15.18
N THR A 422 -11.35 -24.78 15.63
CA THR A 422 -10.31 -25.31 14.73
C THR A 422 -10.85 -26.46 13.88
N PRO A 423 -10.17 -26.82 12.77
CA PRO A 423 -10.53 -28.01 11.97
C PRO A 423 -10.53 -29.33 12.75
N SER A 424 -9.81 -29.38 13.88
CA SER A 424 -9.79 -30.54 14.79
C SER A 424 -10.91 -30.53 15.84
N GLY A 425 -11.81 -29.52 15.82
CA GLY A 425 -12.95 -29.40 16.73
C GLY A 425 -12.64 -28.73 18.05
N LEU A 426 -11.48 -28.14 18.25
CA LEU A 426 -11.16 -27.38 19.47
C LEU A 426 -11.79 -25.97 19.37
N SER A 427 -12.73 -25.68 20.27
CA SER A 427 -13.43 -24.39 20.30
C SER A 427 -12.82 -23.44 21.35
N SER A 428 -12.80 -22.15 21.01
CA SER A 428 -12.48 -21.07 21.98
C SER A 428 -13.63 -20.80 22.95
N GLY A 429 -14.78 -21.43 22.75
CA GLY A 429 -16.06 -20.95 23.30
C GLY A 429 -16.50 -19.64 22.67
N ILE A 430 -17.80 -19.35 22.71
CA ILE A 430 -18.35 -18.08 22.23
C ILE A 430 -18.33 -17.08 23.39
N SER A 431 -17.68 -15.93 23.22
CA SER A 431 -17.63 -14.89 24.25
C SER A 431 -17.31 -13.52 23.63
N GLY A 432 -17.82 -12.47 24.27
CA GLY A 432 -17.39 -11.09 23.96
C GLY A 432 -16.00 -10.80 24.50
N LEU A 433 -15.19 -10.14 23.73
CA LEU A 433 -13.94 -9.51 24.18
C LEU A 433 -14.17 -8.01 24.27
N LYS A 434 -13.64 -7.38 25.30
CA LYS A 434 -13.59 -5.92 25.39
C LYS A 434 -12.54 -5.36 24.44
N PRO A 435 -12.67 -4.12 23.95
CA PRO A 435 -11.61 -3.48 23.20
C PRO A 435 -10.26 -3.54 23.92
N GLY A 436 -9.22 -4.00 23.22
CA GLY A 436 -7.89 -4.24 23.77
C GLY A 436 -7.65 -5.64 24.35
N GLU A 437 -8.70 -6.44 24.59
CA GLU A 437 -8.54 -7.83 25.03
C GLU A 437 -8.11 -8.76 23.90
N ILE A 438 -7.31 -9.75 24.25
CA ILE A 438 -6.73 -10.74 23.33
C ILE A 438 -6.95 -12.15 23.89
N ARG A 439 -7.17 -13.09 22.98
CA ARG A 439 -7.19 -14.51 23.27
C ARG A 439 -6.22 -15.27 22.38
N ASN A 440 -5.36 -16.09 22.98
CA ASN A 440 -4.39 -16.92 22.25
C ASN A 440 -4.84 -18.37 22.15
N LEU A 441 -4.52 -18.98 21.00
CA LEU A 441 -4.40 -20.42 20.84
C LEU A 441 -2.93 -20.79 20.90
N THR A 442 -2.54 -21.64 21.83
CA THR A 442 -1.14 -22.09 21.97
C THR A 442 -0.98 -23.57 21.66
N GLN A 443 0.20 -23.91 21.18
CA GLN A 443 0.72 -25.26 21.10
C GLN A 443 1.95 -25.36 22.00
N GLY A 444 1.77 -25.94 23.19
CA GLY A 444 2.73 -25.77 24.28
C GLY A 444 2.78 -24.30 24.69
N ASP A 445 3.97 -23.73 24.77
CA ASP A 445 4.18 -22.31 25.13
C ASP A 445 4.13 -21.35 23.93
N GLN A 446 3.87 -21.86 22.72
CA GLN A 446 3.92 -21.04 21.51
C GLN A 446 2.53 -20.70 21.00
N VAL A 447 2.28 -19.42 20.80
CA VAL A 447 1.02 -18.91 20.23
C VAL A 447 0.97 -19.26 18.74
N VAL A 448 -0.08 -19.92 18.30
CA VAL A 448 -0.29 -20.29 16.89
C VAL A 448 -1.48 -19.56 16.25
N ALA A 449 -2.38 -19.04 17.07
CA ALA A 449 -3.45 -18.16 16.63
C ALA A 449 -3.78 -17.12 17.69
N ARG A 450 -4.36 -16.01 17.28
CA ARG A 450 -4.74 -14.92 18.18
C ARG A 450 -6.03 -14.27 17.72
N ILE A 451 -6.95 -14.02 18.65
CA ILE A 451 -8.14 -13.21 18.44
C ILE A 451 -7.90 -11.89 19.15
N TYR A 452 -8.00 -10.78 18.43
CA TYR A 452 -7.93 -9.42 18.95
C TYR A 452 -9.31 -8.77 18.90
N HIS A 453 -9.67 -8.02 19.93
CA HIS A 453 -10.63 -6.93 19.79
C HIS A 453 -9.84 -5.63 19.71
N VAL A 454 -9.53 -5.19 18.50
CA VAL A 454 -8.75 -3.97 18.25
C VAL A 454 -9.58 -2.77 18.68
N PRO A 455 -9.06 -1.88 19.56
CA PRO A 455 -9.80 -0.71 20.00
C PRO A 455 -9.95 0.34 18.89
N GLU A 456 -10.82 1.30 19.15
CA GLU A 456 -10.91 2.49 18.30
C GLU A 456 -9.57 3.24 18.30
N HIS A 457 -9.22 3.79 17.13
CA HIS A 457 -8.02 4.60 16.97
C HIS A 457 -8.34 5.93 16.30
N ARG A 458 -7.95 7.04 16.95
CA ARG A 458 -8.24 8.38 16.47
C ARG A 458 -7.06 8.94 15.69
N LEU A 459 -7.24 9.16 14.39
CA LEU A 459 -6.22 9.74 13.51
C LEU A 459 -6.17 11.27 13.58
N ASP A 460 -7.33 11.91 13.76
CA ASP A 460 -7.49 13.35 14.03
C ASP A 460 -8.83 13.60 14.74
N PRO A 461 -9.16 14.85 15.12
CA PRO A 461 -10.42 15.15 15.82
C PRO A 461 -11.69 14.70 15.09
N GLU A 462 -11.66 14.60 13.76
CA GLU A 462 -12.80 14.27 12.91
C GLU A 462 -12.75 12.83 12.37
N THR A 463 -11.57 12.19 12.40
CA THR A 463 -11.34 10.88 11.78
C THR A 463 -11.06 9.81 12.84
N LEU A 464 -11.98 8.86 12.95
CA LEU A 464 -11.92 7.75 13.90
C LEU A 464 -11.96 6.44 13.14
N GLN A 465 -10.90 5.63 13.25
CA GLN A 465 -10.93 4.23 12.87
C GLN A 465 -11.67 3.46 13.97
N ARG A 466 -12.77 2.82 13.59
CA ARG A 466 -13.64 2.10 14.52
C ARG A 466 -13.00 0.78 14.97
N ASN A 467 -13.41 0.30 16.14
CA ASN A 467 -13.04 -1.00 16.67
C ASN A 467 -13.45 -2.15 15.72
N PHE A 468 -12.72 -3.25 15.78
CA PHE A 468 -12.98 -4.45 14.99
C PHE A 468 -12.36 -5.69 15.65
N TYR A 469 -12.82 -6.88 15.26
CA TYR A 469 -12.12 -8.10 15.61
C TYR A 469 -11.15 -8.50 14.50
N LEU A 470 -9.96 -8.96 14.89
CA LEU A 470 -8.98 -9.59 14.02
C LEU A 470 -8.69 -11.00 14.51
N LEU A 471 -8.88 -11.98 13.64
CA LEU A 471 -8.37 -13.33 13.83
C LEU A 471 -7.11 -13.50 12.99
N ALA A 472 -6.01 -13.82 13.64
CA ALA A 472 -4.69 -14.03 13.04
C ALA A 472 -4.22 -15.46 13.28
N LEU A 473 -3.78 -16.14 12.22
CA LEU A 473 -3.28 -17.51 12.25
C LEU A 473 -1.82 -17.56 11.79
N ALA A 474 -1.00 -18.35 12.48
CA ALA A 474 0.34 -18.70 12.04
C ALA A 474 0.30 -19.55 10.76
N PRO A 475 1.43 -19.74 10.06
CA PRO A 475 1.52 -20.60 8.88
C PRO A 475 1.04 -22.03 9.13
N THR A 476 0.51 -22.68 8.09
CA THR A 476 0.16 -24.13 8.11
C THR A 476 1.32 -25.02 7.70
N ALA A 477 2.42 -24.44 7.22
CA ALA A 477 3.66 -25.13 6.91
C ALA A 477 4.85 -24.26 7.32
N SER A 478 5.97 -24.89 7.61
CA SER A 478 7.23 -24.22 7.91
C SER A 478 8.40 -24.97 7.26
N LEU A 479 9.45 -24.23 6.91
CA LEU A 479 10.73 -24.81 6.49
C LEU A 479 11.60 -25.16 7.69
N ASP A 480 11.24 -24.68 8.88
CA ASP A 480 11.88 -24.91 10.16
C ASP A 480 10.91 -25.67 11.08
N LEU A 481 11.38 -26.15 12.25
CA LEU A 481 10.57 -26.88 13.23
C LEU A 481 9.70 -25.95 14.08
N GLU A 482 8.92 -25.10 13.43
CA GLU A 482 8.02 -24.16 14.10
C GLU A 482 6.63 -24.76 14.35
N PRO A 483 5.93 -24.31 15.39
CA PRO A 483 4.55 -24.71 15.60
C PRO A 483 3.65 -24.12 14.51
N LEU A 484 2.76 -24.96 14.04
CA LEU A 484 1.88 -24.68 12.92
C LEU A 484 0.43 -24.70 13.37
N VAL A 485 -0.42 -23.93 12.69
CA VAL A 485 -1.87 -24.12 12.83
C VAL A 485 -2.35 -25.30 11.97
N PRO A 486 -3.43 -25.98 12.37
CA PRO A 486 -4.06 -26.96 11.50
C PRO A 486 -4.67 -26.28 10.27
N SER A 487 -4.36 -26.81 9.07
CA SER A 487 -5.07 -26.45 7.84
C SER A 487 -6.47 -27.09 7.80
N GLY A 488 -7.41 -26.49 7.09
CA GLY A 488 -8.75 -26.99 6.94
C GLY A 488 -9.82 -25.92 7.13
N ALA A 489 -11.05 -26.34 7.39
CA ALA A 489 -12.14 -25.42 7.68
C ALA A 489 -12.11 -24.97 9.16
N TRP A 490 -11.95 -23.69 9.36
CA TRP A 490 -12.10 -23.03 10.65
C TRP A 490 -13.52 -22.48 10.75
N HIS A 491 -14.29 -22.90 11.77
CA HIS A 491 -15.63 -22.39 11.96
C HIS A 491 -15.59 -21.11 12.78
N LEU A 492 -16.10 -20.03 12.21
CA LEU A 492 -16.30 -18.74 12.89
C LEU A 492 -17.77 -18.63 13.29
N ALA A 493 -18.03 -18.57 14.58
CA ALA A 493 -19.37 -18.44 15.13
C ALA A 493 -19.55 -17.04 15.74
N PHE A 494 -20.70 -16.44 15.50
CA PHE A 494 -21.06 -15.11 15.98
C PHE A 494 -22.42 -15.18 16.66
N ARG A 495 -22.51 -14.67 17.88
CA ARG A 495 -23.77 -14.53 18.63
C ARG A 495 -23.99 -13.06 18.95
N TYR A 496 -25.18 -12.57 18.65
CA TYR A 496 -25.53 -11.17 18.88
C TYR A 496 -26.82 -11.05 19.68
N GLU A 497 -26.75 -10.48 20.88
CA GLU A 497 -27.86 -10.28 21.81
C GLU A 497 -28.36 -8.83 21.88
N GLY A 498 -27.79 -7.93 21.07
CA GLY A 498 -28.16 -6.51 21.04
C GLY A 498 -29.59 -6.27 20.55
N CYS A 499 -30.20 -5.15 20.93
CA CYS A 499 -31.59 -4.82 20.58
C CYS A 499 -31.72 -4.28 19.15
N ALA A 500 -30.73 -3.58 18.65
CA ALA A 500 -30.70 -3.01 17.30
C ALA A 500 -30.38 -4.06 16.23
N ALA A 501 -30.57 -3.73 14.97
CA ALA A 501 -30.02 -4.53 13.88
C ALA A 501 -28.49 -4.41 13.84
N LEU A 502 -27.81 -5.46 13.40
CA LEU A 502 -26.36 -5.48 13.21
C LEU A 502 -26.03 -6.13 11.88
N ASP A 503 -25.26 -5.42 11.06
CA ASP A 503 -24.68 -5.93 9.83
C ASP A 503 -23.17 -6.05 9.99
N LEU A 504 -22.65 -7.24 9.74
CA LEU A 504 -21.23 -7.54 9.80
C LEU A 504 -20.65 -7.74 8.40
N GLU A 505 -19.48 -7.22 8.15
CA GLU A 505 -18.62 -7.59 7.05
C GLU A 505 -17.40 -8.33 7.60
N LEU A 506 -17.15 -9.49 7.05
CA LEU A 506 -15.98 -10.31 7.31
C LEU A 506 -15.09 -10.25 6.09
N GLN A 507 -13.80 -10.04 6.30
CA GLN A 507 -12.85 -9.96 5.21
C GLN A 507 -11.60 -10.78 5.50
N VAL A 508 -11.38 -11.82 4.68
CA VAL A 508 -10.10 -12.54 4.59
C VAL A 508 -9.10 -11.62 3.92
N GLN A 509 -7.92 -11.48 4.50
CA GLN A 509 -6.86 -10.71 3.89
C GLN A 509 -6.25 -11.45 2.71
N ARG A 510 -5.70 -10.68 1.77
CA ARG A 510 -5.00 -11.27 0.65
C ARG A 510 -3.76 -12.00 1.15
N ASP A 511 -3.61 -13.24 0.71
CA ASP A 511 -2.55 -14.15 1.08
C ASP A 511 -2.21 -15.05 -0.12
N ASP A 512 -1.74 -14.43 -1.19
CA ASP A 512 -1.27 -15.11 -2.39
C ASP A 512 0.12 -14.59 -2.79
N SER A 513 0.88 -15.40 -3.50
CA SER A 513 2.19 -14.99 -3.99
C SER A 513 2.06 -14.06 -5.18
N LEU A 514 2.66 -12.89 -5.10
CA LEU A 514 2.82 -12.01 -6.25
C LEU A 514 3.69 -12.67 -7.32
N VAL A 515 3.45 -12.31 -8.61
CA VAL A 515 4.22 -12.84 -9.73
C VAL A 515 5.72 -12.65 -9.46
N GLY A 516 6.44 -13.78 -9.50
CA GLY A 516 7.86 -13.85 -9.30
C GLY A 516 8.30 -13.91 -7.82
N TYR A 517 7.45 -13.87 -6.76
CA TYR A 517 7.81 -14.23 -5.38
C TYR A 517 7.78 -15.76 -5.21
N ARG A 518 8.64 -16.32 -4.34
CA ARG A 518 8.57 -17.74 -4.06
C ARG A 518 7.14 -18.06 -3.65
N ALA A 519 6.54 -19.06 -4.31
CA ALA A 519 5.23 -19.54 -3.95
C ALA A 519 5.29 -20.16 -2.55
N GLY A 520 4.94 -19.38 -1.55
CA GLY A 520 4.87 -19.84 -0.17
C GLY A 520 3.50 -19.56 0.42
N ALA A 521 2.88 -18.48 -0.05
CA ALA A 521 1.55 -18.07 0.35
C ALA A 521 0.45 -18.83 -0.41
N ARG A 522 -0.61 -19.18 0.31
CA ARG A 522 -1.77 -19.88 -0.23
C ARG A 522 -3.05 -19.24 0.26
N GLN A 523 -3.73 -18.53 -0.65
CA GLN A 523 -4.94 -17.78 -0.34
C GLN A 523 -5.99 -18.62 0.40
N SER A 524 -6.29 -18.23 1.62
CA SER A 524 -7.43 -18.70 2.38
C SER A 524 -8.72 -17.99 1.93
N TYR A 525 -9.90 -18.57 2.15
CA TYR A 525 -11.16 -18.06 1.64
C TYR A 525 -12.36 -18.56 2.43
N PHE A 526 -13.50 -17.89 2.31
CA PHE A 526 -14.74 -18.35 2.92
C PHE A 526 -15.38 -19.48 2.13
N GLU A 527 -15.97 -20.43 2.86
CA GLU A 527 -16.81 -21.50 2.32
C GLU A 527 -18.23 -21.40 2.87
N SER A 528 -19.18 -21.63 2.00
CA SER A 528 -20.60 -21.74 2.33
C SER A 528 -21.19 -22.82 1.42
N PRO A 529 -21.11 -24.10 1.81
CA PRO A 529 -21.53 -25.22 0.95
C PRO A 529 -22.96 -25.13 0.45
N GLU A 530 -23.85 -24.53 1.24
CA GLU A 530 -25.27 -24.36 0.89
C GLU A 530 -25.50 -23.13 -0.01
N GLY A 531 -24.70 -22.08 0.13
CA GLY A 531 -24.89 -20.81 -0.55
C GLY A 531 -23.90 -20.54 -1.70
N TYR A 532 -22.79 -21.27 -1.79
CA TYR A 532 -21.76 -21.08 -2.81
C TYR A 532 -21.22 -22.42 -3.29
N GLY A 533 -21.41 -22.73 -4.53
CA GLY A 533 -21.04 -24.02 -5.08
C GLY A 533 -20.89 -24.03 -6.59
N TRP A 534 -20.64 -25.21 -7.14
CA TRP A 534 -20.52 -25.42 -8.58
C TRP A 534 -21.85 -25.15 -9.29
N ASN A 535 -21.82 -24.22 -10.22
CA ASN A 535 -22.95 -23.91 -11.09
C ASN A 535 -22.76 -24.55 -12.47
N GLN A 536 -23.61 -25.46 -12.86
CA GLN A 536 -23.55 -26.22 -14.11
C GLN A 536 -23.77 -25.32 -15.34
N GLU A 537 -24.52 -24.24 -15.20
CA GLU A 537 -24.83 -23.32 -16.31
C GLU A 537 -23.60 -22.48 -16.69
N PHE A 538 -22.85 -22.03 -15.68
CA PHE A 538 -21.66 -21.17 -15.88
C PHE A 538 -20.34 -21.96 -15.91
N PHE A 539 -20.36 -23.23 -15.61
CA PHE A 539 -19.16 -24.08 -15.43
C PHE A 539 -18.14 -23.43 -14.48
N ASP A 540 -18.63 -22.87 -13.37
CA ASP A 540 -17.82 -22.16 -12.39
C ASP A 540 -18.46 -22.27 -10.99
N TYR A 541 -17.69 -21.93 -9.95
CA TYR A 541 -18.22 -21.78 -8.61
C TYR A 541 -18.86 -20.40 -8.44
N THR A 542 -20.13 -20.37 -8.08
CA THR A 542 -20.92 -19.14 -7.95
C THR A 542 -21.80 -19.15 -6.72
N GLN A 543 -22.41 -18.01 -6.43
CA GLN A 543 -23.52 -17.93 -5.47
C GLN A 543 -24.70 -18.74 -6.00
N LEU A 544 -25.25 -19.60 -5.15
CA LEU A 544 -26.40 -20.48 -5.49
C LEU A 544 -27.74 -19.86 -5.14
N GLY A 545 -27.74 -18.73 -4.41
CA GLY A 545 -28.98 -18.02 -4.04
C GLY A 545 -28.69 -16.63 -3.45
N PRO A 546 -29.72 -15.81 -3.24
CA PRO A 546 -29.59 -14.44 -2.76
C PRO A 546 -29.09 -14.36 -1.30
N ASP A 547 -29.33 -15.40 -0.51
CA ASP A 547 -28.98 -15.44 0.92
C ASP A 547 -27.57 -15.92 1.18
N CYS A 548 -26.76 -16.11 0.12
CA CYS A 548 -25.36 -16.50 0.27
C CYS A 548 -24.58 -15.45 1.07
N ALA A 549 -23.94 -15.88 2.14
CA ALA A 549 -23.10 -15.00 2.96
C ALA A 549 -21.85 -14.48 2.19
N ILE A 550 -21.30 -15.29 1.28
CA ILE A 550 -20.14 -14.90 0.46
C ILE A 550 -20.56 -13.86 -0.57
N LYS A 551 -19.79 -12.77 -0.64
CA LYS A 551 -20.06 -11.65 -1.54
C LYS A 551 -19.00 -11.58 -2.65
N TYR A 552 -19.42 -11.17 -3.83
CA TYR A 552 -18.53 -10.75 -4.91
C TYR A 552 -18.03 -9.33 -4.61
N ALA A 553 -16.88 -9.26 -4.00
CA ALA A 553 -16.25 -8.01 -3.56
C ALA A 553 -14.72 -8.13 -3.69
N GLY A 554 -13.92 -7.52 -2.82
CA GLY A 554 -12.46 -7.63 -2.84
C GLY A 554 -11.80 -6.42 -3.48
N SER A 555 -12.36 -5.24 -3.22
CA SER A 555 -11.65 -3.98 -3.45
C SER A 555 -10.52 -3.84 -2.44
N HIS A 556 -9.43 -3.19 -2.87
CA HIS A 556 -8.47 -2.66 -1.92
C HIS A 556 -9.14 -1.63 -1.00
N ASN A 557 -8.52 -1.37 0.13
CA ASN A 557 -8.92 -0.28 0.97
C ASN A 557 -8.85 1.01 0.14
N ALA A 558 -9.90 1.81 0.17
CA ALA A 558 -10.05 2.93 -0.73
C ALA A 558 -10.73 4.10 -0.01
N LEU A 559 -10.17 5.29 -0.23
CA LEU A 559 -10.77 6.51 0.28
C LEU A 559 -12.15 6.74 -0.31
N ALA A 560 -13.08 7.15 0.53
CA ALA A 560 -14.31 7.74 0.03
C ALA A 560 -13.96 8.95 -0.85
N THR A 561 -14.32 8.90 -2.13
CA THR A 561 -14.03 9.95 -3.11
C THR A 561 -14.56 11.33 -2.73
N ALA A 562 -15.56 11.37 -1.84
CA ALA A 562 -16.08 12.61 -1.26
C ALA A 562 -15.07 13.34 -0.34
N LEU A 563 -14.07 12.63 0.21
CA LEU A 563 -13.11 13.20 1.15
C LEU A 563 -11.91 13.85 0.46
N THR A 564 -11.56 13.42 -0.76
CA THR A 564 -10.44 13.99 -1.48
C THR A 564 -10.53 13.78 -2.99
N ARG A 565 -10.32 14.86 -3.75
CA ARG A 565 -10.24 14.83 -5.21
C ARG A 565 -8.86 14.45 -5.72
N GLN A 566 -7.84 14.45 -4.87
CA GLN A 566 -6.46 14.18 -5.28
C GLN A 566 -6.20 12.70 -5.54
N VAL A 567 -7.02 11.80 -4.98
CA VAL A 567 -6.86 10.35 -5.14
C VAL A 567 -7.88 9.79 -6.14
N PHE A 568 -7.38 9.04 -7.10
CA PHE A 568 -8.15 8.28 -8.09
C PHE A 568 -8.01 6.79 -7.82
N HIS A 569 -9.11 6.13 -7.50
CA HIS A 569 -9.17 4.66 -7.48
C HIS A 569 -9.58 4.15 -8.85
N VAL A 570 -8.81 3.20 -9.40
CA VAL A 570 -8.92 2.82 -10.80
C VAL A 570 -9.38 1.38 -10.95
N GLY A 571 -10.55 1.21 -11.60
CA GLY A 571 -11.08 -0.08 -12.03
C GLY A 571 -10.49 -0.55 -13.35
N ALA A 572 -10.62 -1.84 -13.62
CA ALA A 572 -10.11 -2.50 -14.81
C ALA A 572 -11.23 -2.89 -15.76
N VAL A 573 -11.10 -2.47 -17.03
CA VAL A 573 -12.03 -2.77 -18.11
C VAL A 573 -11.43 -3.77 -19.08
N ARG A 574 -12.25 -4.72 -19.51
CA ARG A 574 -11.94 -5.59 -20.65
C ARG A 574 -12.51 -4.98 -21.95
N ARG A 575 -11.68 -4.87 -22.96
CA ARG A 575 -12.14 -4.52 -24.31
C ARG A 575 -12.59 -5.79 -25.00
N ASP A 576 -13.86 -5.86 -25.35
CA ASP A 576 -14.33 -6.94 -26.23
C ASP A 576 -14.20 -6.50 -27.69
N VAL A 577 -13.60 -7.35 -28.54
CA VAL A 577 -13.35 -7.03 -29.96
C VAL A 577 -14.62 -7.11 -30.81
N HIS A 578 -15.61 -7.84 -30.33
CA HIS A 578 -16.86 -8.09 -31.06
C HIS A 578 -18.05 -7.31 -30.49
N ASP A 579 -17.84 -6.55 -29.43
CA ASP A 579 -18.89 -5.79 -28.77
C ASP A 579 -18.31 -4.43 -28.36
N ASP A 580 -18.99 -3.35 -28.70
CA ASP A 580 -18.62 -2.00 -28.25
C ASP A 580 -18.75 -1.80 -26.73
N ARG A 581 -19.25 -2.83 -26.04
CA ARG A 581 -19.30 -2.83 -24.57
C ARG A 581 -17.92 -2.91 -23.97
N LEU A 582 -17.77 -2.25 -22.83
CA LEU A 582 -16.56 -2.20 -22.02
C LEU A 582 -16.85 -2.82 -20.66
N PRO A 583 -17.03 -4.15 -20.56
CA PRO A 583 -17.38 -4.81 -19.31
C PRO A 583 -16.21 -4.73 -18.31
N PRO A 584 -16.49 -4.83 -17.00
CA PRO A 584 -15.44 -4.99 -16.00
C PRO A 584 -14.63 -6.25 -16.27
N SER A 585 -13.31 -6.18 -16.07
CA SER A 585 -12.46 -7.37 -16.01
C SER A 585 -12.92 -8.28 -14.87
N ASP A 586 -12.85 -9.60 -15.06
CA ASP A 586 -13.46 -10.58 -14.15
C ASP A 586 -12.94 -10.47 -12.71
N TYR A 587 -11.69 -10.07 -12.55
CA TYR A 587 -11.04 -9.87 -11.26
C TYR A 587 -11.30 -8.48 -10.64
N CYS A 588 -11.78 -7.49 -11.40
CA CYS A 588 -11.92 -6.11 -10.93
C CYS A 588 -12.84 -6.06 -9.70
N GLY A 589 -12.30 -5.57 -8.58
CA GLY A 589 -13.02 -5.47 -7.32
C GLY A 589 -14.32 -4.67 -7.41
N GLU A 590 -15.19 -4.85 -6.44
CA GLU A 590 -16.43 -4.12 -6.27
C GLU A 590 -16.37 -3.22 -5.05
N GLY A 591 -17.05 -2.08 -5.07
CA GLY A 591 -17.15 -1.17 -3.95
C GLY A 591 -17.75 -1.84 -2.71
N ALA A 592 -17.29 -1.44 -1.53
CA ALA A 592 -17.82 -1.92 -0.26
C ALA A 592 -19.22 -1.33 0.00
N ALA A 593 -20.07 -2.13 0.62
CA ALA A 593 -21.47 -1.77 0.83
C ALA A 593 -21.70 -0.49 1.63
N TRP A 594 -20.74 -0.12 2.50
CA TRP A 594 -20.91 0.96 3.48
C TRP A 594 -20.02 2.16 3.28
N SER A 595 -19.07 2.13 2.34
CA SER A 595 -18.03 3.17 2.27
C SER A 595 -17.79 3.66 0.85
N VAL A 596 -17.16 2.87 0.02
CA VAL A 596 -16.79 3.28 -1.33
C VAL A 596 -17.72 2.66 -2.35
N PRO A 597 -18.52 3.45 -3.07
CA PRO A 597 -19.49 2.92 -4.02
C PRO A 597 -18.85 2.21 -5.22
N GLY A 598 -17.56 2.39 -5.44
CA GLY A 598 -16.78 1.83 -6.53
C GLY A 598 -15.52 2.64 -6.80
N PRO A 599 -14.75 2.30 -7.85
CA PRO A 599 -13.62 3.11 -8.28
C PRO A 599 -14.09 4.50 -8.76
N THR A 600 -13.17 5.46 -8.81
CA THR A 600 -13.46 6.80 -9.35
C THR A 600 -13.78 6.72 -10.83
N VAL A 601 -12.90 6.06 -11.57
CA VAL A 601 -12.96 5.81 -13.01
C VAL A 601 -12.27 4.48 -13.32
N SER A 602 -12.40 4.03 -14.56
CA SER A 602 -11.71 2.83 -15.04
C SER A 602 -10.95 3.10 -16.34
N THR A 603 -10.07 2.19 -16.69
CA THR A 603 -9.45 2.14 -18.02
C THR A 603 -9.20 0.70 -18.47
N ILE A 604 -8.87 0.52 -19.76
CA ILE A 604 -8.63 -0.81 -20.30
C ILE A 604 -7.39 -1.44 -19.66
N ALA A 605 -7.58 -2.63 -19.08
CA ALA A 605 -6.53 -3.47 -18.53
C ALA A 605 -6.41 -4.84 -19.22
N ASP A 606 -7.43 -5.22 -20.00
CA ASP A 606 -7.47 -6.46 -20.76
C ASP A 606 -7.87 -6.19 -22.21
N ARG A 607 -7.19 -6.85 -23.16
CA ARG A 607 -7.48 -6.69 -24.59
C ARG A 607 -8.69 -7.49 -25.06
N SER A 608 -8.94 -8.62 -24.45
CA SER A 608 -10.09 -9.48 -24.71
C SER A 608 -10.23 -10.54 -23.62
N PHE A 609 -11.30 -11.33 -23.68
CA PHE A 609 -11.48 -12.47 -22.80
C PHE A 609 -10.37 -13.54 -22.99
N LEU A 610 -9.95 -13.79 -24.22
CA LEU A 610 -8.91 -14.79 -24.53
C LEU A 610 -7.48 -14.27 -24.35
N ARG A 611 -7.29 -12.95 -24.42
CA ARG A 611 -5.98 -12.31 -24.32
C ARG A 611 -6.03 -11.26 -23.22
N GLY A 612 -5.88 -11.73 -21.98
CA GLY A 612 -5.79 -10.86 -20.81
C GLY A 612 -4.55 -9.98 -20.85
N GLY A 613 -4.68 -8.80 -20.25
CA GLY A 613 -3.59 -7.86 -20.08
C GLY A 613 -3.37 -6.90 -21.25
N VAL A 614 -2.56 -5.89 -20.96
CA VAL A 614 -2.06 -4.90 -21.92
C VAL A 614 -0.54 -5.03 -22.05
N GLN A 615 -0.05 -4.72 -23.22
CA GLN A 615 1.38 -4.80 -23.55
C GLN A 615 2.12 -3.61 -22.94
N GLY A 616 3.24 -3.91 -22.31
CA GLY A 616 4.25 -2.96 -21.84
C GLY A 616 5.64 -3.56 -21.94
N CYS A 617 6.66 -2.87 -21.46
CA CYS A 617 8.01 -3.42 -21.43
C CYS A 617 8.18 -4.46 -20.31
N GLY A 618 9.10 -5.39 -20.52
CA GLY A 618 9.65 -6.20 -19.45
C GLY A 618 10.75 -5.44 -18.70
N THR A 619 11.43 -6.12 -17.78
CA THR A 619 12.48 -5.51 -16.95
C THR A 619 13.63 -4.94 -17.77
N LEU A 620 14.06 -5.67 -18.79
CA LEU A 620 15.21 -5.32 -19.61
C LEU A 620 14.81 -4.61 -20.90
N SER A 621 15.66 -3.74 -21.41
CA SER A 621 15.48 -3.03 -22.68
C SER A 621 15.19 -3.97 -23.85
N GLY A 622 14.23 -3.60 -24.68
CA GLY A 622 13.80 -4.37 -25.85
C GLY A 622 12.89 -5.55 -25.53
N SER A 623 12.66 -5.88 -24.26
CA SER A 623 11.70 -6.93 -23.89
C SER A 623 10.27 -6.38 -23.78
N THR A 624 9.29 -7.21 -24.10
CA THR A 624 7.87 -6.90 -23.95
C THR A 624 7.15 -7.96 -23.15
N ARG A 625 6.14 -7.54 -22.40
CA ARG A 625 5.31 -8.41 -21.56
C ARG A 625 3.85 -7.94 -21.61
N PHE A 626 2.96 -8.84 -21.21
CA PHE A 626 1.56 -8.53 -20.99
C PHE A 626 1.28 -8.65 -19.49
N LEU A 627 0.64 -7.65 -18.92
CA LEU A 627 0.17 -7.62 -17.54
C LEU A 627 -1.28 -7.17 -17.52
N ASN A 628 -2.10 -7.88 -16.76
CA ASN A 628 -3.48 -7.50 -16.44
C ASN A 628 -3.55 -6.90 -15.03
N GLY A 629 -4.73 -6.61 -14.56
CA GLY A 629 -4.96 -6.10 -13.21
C GLY A 629 -5.29 -4.61 -13.19
N THR A 630 -5.89 -4.19 -12.10
CA THR A 630 -6.12 -2.76 -11.82
C THR A 630 -4.81 -1.98 -11.72
N SER A 631 -3.67 -2.64 -11.51
CA SER A 631 -2.32 -2.07 -11.62
C SER A 631 -2.01 -1.58 -13.03
N ALA A 632 -2.32 -2.38 -14.05
CA ALA A 632 -2.14 -1.97 -15.44
C ALA A 632 -3.08 -0.81 -15.79
N ALA A 633 -4.32 -0.85 -15.28
CA ALA A 633 -5.25 0.27 -15.40
C ALA A 633 -4.69 1.54 -14.74
N ALA A 634 -4.12 1.44 -13.54
CA ALA A 634 -3.54 2.58 -12.84
C ALA A 634 -2.37 3.21 -13.62
N GLY A 635 -1.48 2.42 -14.22
CA GLY A 635 -0.43 2.91 -15.10
C GLY A 635 -1.00 3.71 -16.27
N ARG A 636 -2.02 3.21 -16.95
CA ARG A 636 -2.68 3.90 -18.09
C ARG A 636 -3.40 5.17 -17.65
N LEU A 637 -4.09 5.17 -16.52
CA LEU A 637 -4.74 6.37 -15.99
C LEU A 637 -3.71 7.44 -15.61
N SER A 638 -2.58 7.04 -15.02
CA SER A 638 -1.46 7.96 -14.74
C SER A 638 -0.99 8.67 -16.02
N ARG A 639 -0.91 7.95 -17.14
CA ARG A 639 -0.61 8.55 -18.44
C ARG A 639 -1.70 9.54 -18.91
N ALA A 640 -2.97 9.19 -18.75
CA ALA A 640 -4.09 10.05 -19.14
C ALA A 640 -4.08 11.38 -18.37
N LEU A 641 -3.85 11.32 -17.06
CA LEU A 641 -3.70 12.51 -16.20
C LEU A 641 -2.46 13.33 -16.59
N ALA A 642 -1.33 12.69 -16.85
CA ALA A 642 -0.13 13.38 -17.29
C ALA A 642 -0.29 14.05 -18.66
N LEU A 643 -1.02 13.47 -19.59
CA LEU A 643 -1.39 14.08 -20.87
C LEU A 643 -2.29 15.31 -20.68
N SER A 644 -3.18 15.26 -19.70
CA SER A 644 -4.11 16.34 -19.35
C SER A 644 -3.51 17.39 -18.40
N SER A 645 -2.27 17.24 -18.01
CA SER A 645 -1.65 17.95 -16.88
C SER A 645 -1.62 19.48 -17.00
N ARG A 646 -1.76 20.04 -18.21
CA ARG A 646 -1.82 21.48 -18.40
C ARG A 646 -3.13 22.10 -17.91
N ASP A 647 -4.16 21.27 -17.76
CA ASP A 647 -5.49 21.65 -17.36
C ASP A 647 -5.76 21.35 -15.86
N LEU A 648 -4.75 20.76 -15.18
CA LEU A 648 -4.82 20.57 -13.74
C LEU A 648 -4.58 21.87 -13.00
N GLU A 649 -5.57 22.29 -12.24
CA GLU A 649 -5.50 23.49 -11.41
C GLU A 649 -5.40 23.10 -9.93
N ALA A 650 -4.47 23.73 -9.22
CA ALA A 650 -4.38 23.60 -7.79
C ALA A 650 -5.63 24.23 -7.15
N ASN A 651 -6.09 23.60 -6.08
CA ASN A 651 -7.25 24.06 -5.29
C ASN A 651 -8.59 24.14 -6.06
N ALA A 652 -8.68 23.58 -7.27
CA ALA A 652 -9.96 23.51 -7.97
C ALA A 652 -10.96 22.64 -7.20
N THR A 653 -12.20 23.07 -7.14
CA THR A 653 -13.31 22.35 -6.47
C THR A 653 -14.05 21.40 -7.41
N THR A 654 -13.56 21.27 -8.64
CA THR A 654 -14.21 20.49 -9.71
C THR A 654 -14.18 18.99 -9.43
N PRO A 655 -15.18 18.23 -9.90
CA PRO A 655 -15.19 16.78 -9.88
C PRO A 655 -13.97 16.19 -10.62
N HIS A 656 -13.58 14.97 -10.28
CA HIS A 656 -12.44 14.23 -10.89
C HIS A 656 -12.42 14.25 -12.43
N LEU A 657 -13.57 14.24 -13.08
CA LEU A 657 -13.65 14.25 -14.54
C LEU A 657 -13.09 15.54 -15.19
N ALA A 658 -13.11 16.64 -14.48
CA ALA A 658 -12.55 17.91 -14.98
C ALA A 658 -11.02 17.89 -15.08
N ASP A 659 -10.36 16.91 -14.46
CA ASP A 659 -8.93 16.72 -14.57
C ASP A 659 -8.50 16.11 -15.95
N PHE A 660 -9.46 15.70 -16.81
CA PHE A 660 -9.18 15.12 -18.09
C PHE A 660 -9.43 16.07 -19.27
N ASN A 661 -8.43 16.26 -20.09
CA ASN A 661 -8.55 17.02 -21.33
C ASN A 661 -9.17 16.14 -22.44
N THR A 662 -10.41 16.37 -22.77
CA THR A 662 -11.17 15.60 -23.76
C THR A 662 -10.64 15.70 -25.21
N GLN A 663 -9.72 16.62 -25.49
CA GLN A 663 -8.99 16.64 -26.77
C GLN A 663 -7.83 15.63 -26.81
N ARG A 664 -7.44 15.09 -25.67
CA ARG A 664 -6.30 14.17 -25.52
C ARG A 664 -6.69 12.78 -25.04
N VAL A 665 -7.82 12.67 -24.34
CA VAL A 665 -8.34 11.42 -23.81
C VAL A 665 -9.82 11.32 -24.09
N SER A 666 -10.31 10.11 -24.32
CA SER A 666 -11.73 9.85 -24.52
C SER A 666 -12.39 9.40 -23.22
N LEU A 667 -13.59 9.89 -22.93
CA LEU A 667 -14.39 9.54 -21.77
C LEU A 667 -15.67 8.83 -22.22
N PHE A 668 -15.91 7.63 -21.72
CA PHE A 668 -17.09 6.83 -21.99
C PHE A 668 -17.89 6.63 -20.69
N PRO A 669 -19.17 7.03 -20.63
CA PRO A 669 -19.97 6.84 -19.43
C PRO A 669 -20.19 5.36 -19.14
N VAL A 670 -20.13 4.98 -17.87
CA VAL A 670 -20.37 3.61 -17.40
C VAL A 670 -21.86 3.42 -17.08
N PRO A 671 -22.50 2.32 -17.55
CA PRO A 671 -23.85 1.97 -17.13
C PRO A 671 -23.98 1.89 -15.61
N VAL A 672 -25.13 2.30 -15.08
CA VAL A 672 -25.34 2.35 -13.60
C VAL A 672 -25.08 1.00 -12.94
N ALA A 673 -25.45 -0.10 -13.58
CA ALA A 673 -25.26 -1.47 -13.08
C ALA A 673 -23.78 -1.84 -12.85
N ASP A 674 -22.86 -1.26 -13.63
CA ASP A 674 -21.43 -1.59 -13.57
C ASP A 674 -20.61 -0.60 -12.72
N ARG A 675 -21.23 0.46 -12.19
CA ARG A 675 -20.49 1.54 -11.48
C ARG A 675 -19.82 1.09 -10.20
N ALA A 676 -20.37 0.10 -9.51
CA ALA A 676 -19.73 -0.47 -8.33
C ALA A 676 -18.37 -1.11 -8.62
N ARG A 677 -18.11 -1.47 -9.89
CA ARG A 677 -16.84 -2.07 -10.35
C ARG A 677 -16.01 -1.17 -11.28
N LEU A 678 -16.63 -0.19 -11.92
CA LEU A 678 -15.97 0.63 -12.95
C LEU A 678 -16.00 2.14 -12.67
N GLY A 679 -16.75 2.59 -11.67
CA GLY A 679 -16.91 4.01 -11.40
C GLY A 679 -17.77 4.72 -12.44
N SER A 680 -17.58 6.03 -12.59
CA SER A 680 -18.43 6.86 -13.42
C SER A 680 -18.16 6.75 -14.92
N HIS A 681 -16.90 6.63 -15.32
CA HIS A 681 -16.46 6.65 -16.73
C HIS A 681 -15.28 5.72 -16.98
N VAL A 682 -15.17 5.25 -18.21
CA VAL A 682 -13.96 4.64 -18.74
C VAL A 682 -13.12 5.72 -19.43
N VAL A 683 -11.86 5.84 -19.01
CA VAL A 683 -10.88 6.80 -19.55
C VAL A 683 -9.95 6.08 -20.52
N MET A 684 -9.83 6.56 -21.74
CA MET A 684 -8.89 6.02 -22.75
C MET A 684 -7.89 7.10 -23.14
N PRO A 685 -6.60 6.92 -22.77
CA PRO A 685 -5.53 7.83 -23.17
C PRO A 685 -5.14 7.67 -24.64
#